data_466b91edbae8fe51ca4be0b161f21c3a
#
_entry.id   466b91edbae8fe51ca4be0b161f21c3a
#
_cell.length_a   1.000
_cell.length_b   1.000
_cell.length_c   1.000
_cell.angle_alpha   90.00
_cell.angle_beta   90.00
_cell.angle_gamma   90.00
#
_symmetry.space_group_name_H-M   'P 1'
#
loop_
_entity.id
_entity.type
_entity.pdbx_description
1 polymer ?
#
loop_
_entity_poly.entity_id
_entity_poly.type
_entity_poly.pdbx_seq_one_letter_code
_entity_poly.pdbx_strand_id
1 'polypeptide(L)'
;MIKQVIKKTIDLGDGRTITIETGKLAKQADGAVEVRMGNTMLLATVCSAQEAGEGVDFMPLQVEYKERFSAFGRFPGGFTKREGRASDYEILTSRLVDRVLRPLFPENYHADTFVNIMLFSSDGVDMPDALAGLAASAASAVSDIPFNGPISEVRVARIDGKFKINPTFAELEKADMDLMVGATYENIMMVEGEMDEVSEADSLEASNAAHEAIKVHCLVQKELAEAVGSTVKREYCHETNDEELRKDVWAKCYDKAYAIARSGNADKHARQNAFDAIVDEYLAGMSEEDAAEKGALVKRYYHDVEKEAVRRCILDEGIRLDGRTTTQIRPIWCEVDYIPGPHGSAVFTRGETQSLSTVTLGTKLDEKILDDVLNQGRDRFLLHYNFPPFSTGEAKAQRGVGRREIGHGNLANRALKRMIPADYPYVVRVVSDILESNGSSSMATVCAGTLALMDAGVKIKKPVSGIAMGLITDKDNVKYAILSDILGDEDHLGDMDFKVTGTRDGITATQMDIKCDGLSYEVLEKALNQAREGRLHILNIITDTIAEPRADLKPHAPRIETMIIPKDMIGAVIGPGGKIIQSIQEASGAVVTIDEINNEGHIEISAANLDSIKDAIRRIKSITAQPEEGETYTGVVKSILPFGAFVEILPGKDGLLHISEISWDRLESMETSGIHEGDEVTVKLIEIDKKTGKYRLSMKALLPRPERAPRNDRHSRNDNNQ
;
A
#
# COMPACT_ATOMS: atom_id res chain seq x y z
N MET A 1 12.47 40.56 -23.46
CA MET A 1 12.49 39.80 -24.73
C MET A 1 11.88 38.42 -24.45
N ILE A 2 10.97 37.95 -25.32
CA ILE A 2 10.51 36.55 -25.25
C ILE A 2 11.71 35.71 -25.71
N LYS A 3 12.31 34.90 -24.82
CA LYS A 3 13.30 33.90 -25.22
C LYS A 3 12.65 32.98 -26.24
N GLN A 4 13.41 32.49 -27.20
CA GLN A 4 12.92 31.53 -28.18
C GLN A 4 12.35 30.31 -27.45
N VAL A 5 11.11 29.95 -27.72
CA VAL A 5 10.49 28.74 -27.20
C VAL A 5 11.09 27.55 -27.93
N ILE A 6 11.62 26.58 -27.21
CA ILE A 6 12.21 25.37 -27.76
C ILE A 6 11.36 24.19 -27.32
N LYS A 7 10.98 23.36 -28.28
CA LYS A 7 10.16 22.17 -28.08
C LYS A 7 10.84 20.94 -28.66
N LYS A 8 10.82 19.84 -27.91
CA LYS A 8 11.27 18.51 -28.32
C LYS A 8 10.16 17.50 -28.11
N THR A 9 10.18 16.42 -28.85
CA THR A 9 9.15 15.36 -28.77
C THR A 9 9.82 14.00 -28.68
N ILE A 10 9.32 13.17 -27.78
CA ILE A 10 9.69 11.77 -27.60
C ILE A 10 8.54 10.94 -28.16
N ASP A 11 8.82 10.02 -29.08
CA ASP A 11 7.88 9.03 -29.58
C ASP A 11 8.00 7.76 -28.73
N LEU A 12 6.88 7.28 -28.19
CA LEU A 12 6.85 6.06 -27.38
C LEU A 12 6.71 4.78 -28.22
N GLY A 13 6.62 4.90 -29.55
CA GLY A 13 6.53 3.78 -30.49
C GLY A 13 5.15 3.11 -30.56
N ASP A 14 4.18 3.57 -29.78
CA ASP A 14 2.80 3.06 -29.77
C ASP A 14 1.75 4.10 -30.21
N GLY A 15 2.23 5.19 -30.84
CA GLY A 15 1.43 6.32 -31.30
C GLY A 15 1.21 7.41 -30.25
N ARG A 16 1.68 7.23 -29.02
CA ARG A 16 1.71 8.28 -27.99
C ARG A 16 3.02 9.03 -28.04
N THR A 17 2.99 10.30 -27.67
CA THR A 17 4.17 11.15 -27.63
C THR A 17 4.24 11.94 -26.33
N ILE A 18 5.49 12.19 -25.85
CA ILE A 18 5.76 13.14 -24.79
C ILE A 18 6.42 14.38 -25.41
N THR A 19 5.94 15.56 -25.06
CA THR A 19 6.55 16.82 -25.48
C THR A 19 7.20 17.52 -24.31
N ILE A 20 8.40 18.08 -24.52
CA ILE A 20 9.13 18.89 -23.55
C ILE A 20 9.32 20.29 -24.18
N GLU A 21 8.83 21.32 -23.48
CA GLU A 21 8.90 22.71 -23.93
C GLU A 21 9.60 23.58 -22.87
N THR A 22 10.48 24.48 -23.28
CA THR A 22 11.15 25.44 -22.40
C THR A 22 11.17 26.86 -22.97
N GLY A 23 11.48 27.86 -22.14
CA GLY A 23 11.60 29.26 -22.55
C GLY A 23 10.30 30.08 -22.47
N LYS A 24 9.15 29.47 -22.14
CA LYS A 24 7.82 30.12 -22.10
C LYS A 24 7.38 30.49 -20.70
N LEU A 25 7.43 29.54 -19.77
CA LEU A 25 6.95 29.69 -18.38
C LEU A 25 8.11 29.84 -17.39
N ALA A 26 7.83 30.34 -16.19
CA ALA A 26 8.70 30.38 -15.02
C ALA A 26 10.14 30.88 -15.29
N LYS A 27 10.30 31.99 -16.01
CA LYS A 27 11.57 32.52 -16.52
C LYS A 27 12.52 33.05 -15.44
N GLN A 28 12.11 33.10 -14.18
CA GLN A 28 12.97 33.50 -13.05
C GLN A 28 13.63 32.29 -12.37
N ALA A 29 13.21 31.06 -12.66
CA ALA A 29 13.90 29.87 -12.24
C ALA A 29 15.18 29.68 -13.05
N ASP A 30 16.19 29.03 -12.47
CA ASP A 30 17.42 28.67 -13.17
C ASP A 30 17.13 27.75 -14.36
N GLY A 31 16.20 26.81 -14.20
CA GLY A 31 15.66 25.98 -15.27
C GLY A 31 14.15 25.76 -15.10
N ALA A 32 13.41 25.74 -16.22
CA ALA A 32 11.98 25.50 -16.25
C ALA A 32 11.56 24.80 -17.52
N VAL A 33 10.77 23.74 -17.39
CA VAL A 33 10.21 22.99 -18.52
C VAL A 33 8.73 22.64 -18.30
N GLU A 34 7.98 22.62 -19.40
CA GLU A 34 6.66 21.99 -19.48
C GLU A 34 6.80 20.62 -20.12
N VAL A 35 6.29 19.59 -19.46
CA VAL A 35 6.23 18.22 -20.00
C VAL A 35 4.78 17.82 -20.17
N ARG A 36 4.44 17.28 -21.34
CA ARG A 36 3.07 16.91 -21.67
C ARG A 36 2.97 15.56 -22.38
N MET A 37 2.05 14.73 -21.92
CA MET A 37 1.61 13.50 -22.58
C MET A 37 0.07 13.51 -22.62
N GLY A 38 -0.52 13.45 -23.80
CA GLY A 38 -1.98 13.61 -23.93
C GLY A 38 -2.48 14.92 -23.33
N ASN A 39 -3.39 14.83 -22.37
CA ASN A 39 -3.91 15.96 -21.58
C ASN A 39 -3.23 16.12 -20.22
N THR A 40 -2.32 15.24 -19.86
CA THR A 40 -1.51 15.36 -18.65
C THR A 40 -0.35 16.31 -18.90
N MET A 41 -0.23 17.36 -18.06
CA MET A 41 0.75 18.43 -18.21
C MET A 41 1.38 18.78 -16.86
N LEU A 42 2.70 18.72 -16.81
CA LEU A 42 3.54 19.11 -15.68
C LEU A 42 4.34 20.36 -16.00
N LEU A 43 4.52 21.25 -15.02
CA LEU A 43 5.57 22.25 -15.01
C LEU A 43 6.61 21.84 -13.97
N ALA A 44 7.86 21.68 -14.37
CA ALA A 44 8.99 21.49 -13.48
C ALA A 44 9.90 22.71 -13.50
N THR A 45 10.37 23.11 -12.32
CA THR A 45 11.33 24.21 -12.13
C THR A 45 12.45 23.78 -11.21
N VAL A 46 13.65 24.28 -11.45
CA VAL A 46 14.79 24.14 -10.53
C VAL A 46 15.36 25.51 -10.21
N CYS A 47 15.67 25.73 -8.93
CA CYS A 47 16.38 26.90 -8.44
C CYS A 47 17.47 26.44 -7.48
N SER A 48 18.66 27.01 -7.60
CA SER A 48 19.76 26.74 -6.68
C SER A 48 20.40 28.04 -6.21
N ALA A 49 20.77 28.09 -4.93
CA ALA A 49 21.56 29.18 -4.40
C ALA A 49 22.90 29.30 -5.12
N GLN A 50 23.49 30.49 -5.14
CA GLN A 50 24.82 30.69 -5.78
C GLN A 50 25.96 30.17 -4.92
N GLU A 51 25.80 30.25 -3.58
CA GLU A 51 26.79 29.83 -2.61
C GLU A 51 26.22 28.76 -1.66
N ALA A 52 27.10 27.94 -1.10
CA ALA A 52 26.75 26.99 -0.06
C ALA A 52 26.43 27.73 1.26
N GLY A 53 25.51 27.15 2.05
CA GLY A 53 25.28 27.59 3.43
C GLY A 53 26.53 27.36 4.29
N GLU A 54 26.70 28.21 5.34
CA GLU A 54 27.81 28.06 6.27
C GLU A 54 27.76 26.69 6.99
N GLY A 55 28.84 25.92 6.93
CA GLY A 55 28.98 24.62 7.57
C GLY A 55 28.21 23.49 6.91
N VAL A 56 27.67 23.65 5.70
CA VAL A 56 27.01 22.60 4.93
C VAL A 56 28.07 21.79 4.19
N ASP A 57 28.08 20.47 4.43
CA ASP A 57 29.02 19.50 3.88
C ASP A 57 28.33 18.38 3.07
N PHE A 58 27.08 18.60 2.66
CA PHE A 58 26.29 17.66 1.83
C PHE A 58 25.49 18.42 0.77
N MET A 59 24.91 17.72 -0.20
CA MET A 59 24.01 18.30 -1.20
C MET A 59 22.59 18.51 -0.62
N PRO A 60 22.18 19.75 -0.32
CA PRO A 60 20.87 20.04 0.26
C PRO A 60 19.79 20.13 -0.84
N LEU A 61 19.47 18.99 -1.46
CA LEU A 61 18.43 18.87 -2.47
C LEU A 61 17.06 18.67 -1.81
N GLN A 62 16.08 19.45 -2.23
CA GLN A 62 14.69 19.25 -1.90
C GLN A 62 13.85 19.15 -3.17
N VAL A 63 13.19 18.01 -3.34
CA VAL A 63 12.25 17.75 -4.43
C VAL A 63 10.81 17.80 -3.88
N GLU A 64 9.94 18.54 -4.56
CA GLU A 64 8.53 18.62 -4.27
C GLU A 64 7.70 18.34 -5.54
N TYR A 65 6.85 17.33 -5.46
CA TYR A 65 5.81 17.05 -6.44
C TYR A 65 4.46 17.47 -5.84
N LYS A 66 3.67 18.21 -6.59
CA LYS A 66 2.36 18.70 -6.13
C LYS A 66 1.29 18.56 -7.20
N GLU A 67 0.14 18.08 -6.76
CA GLU A 67 -1.07 18.02 -7.55
C GLU A 67 -2.05 19.10 -7.11
N ARG A 68 -2.84 19.58 -8.07
CA ARG A 68 -3.87 20.59 -7.80
C ARG A 68 -5.22 20.10 -8.30
N PHE A 69 -6.25 20.27 -7.49
CA PHE A 69 -7.62 19.98 -7.89
C PHE A 69 -8.05 20.75 -9.14
N SER A 70 -7.50 21.95 -9.33
CA SER A 70 -7.71 22.76 -10.54
C SER A 70 -7.22 22.09 -11.82
N ALA A 71 -6.26 21.15 -11.77
CA ALA A 71 -5.80 20.39 -12.94
C ALA A 71 -6.92 19.53 -13.55
N PHE A 72 -7.93 19.17 -12.73
CA PHE A 72 -9.15 18.46 -13.14
C PHE A 72 -10.40 19.34 -13.16
N GLY A 73 -10.27 20.66 -13.00
CA GLY A 73 -11.41 21.57 -12.88
C GLY A 73 -12.28 21.29 -11.63
N ARG A 74 -11.69 20.75 -10.56
CA ARG A 74 -12.38 20.39 -9.31
C ARG A 74 -11.99 21.28 -8.14
N PHE A 75 -12.81 21.27 -7.08
CA PHE A 75 -12.51 21.91 -5.81
C PHE A 75 -12.01 20.90 -4.79
N PRO A 76 -11.05 21.28 -3.92
CA PRO A 76 -10.69 20.47 -2.76
C PRO A 76 -11.89 20.21 -1.85
N GLY A 77 -12.00 18.98 -1.29
CA GLY A 77 -13.10 18.57 -0.42
C GLY A 77 -13.14 19.28 0.93
N GLY A 78 -11.98 19.72 1.45
CA GLY A 78 -11.85 20.36 2.76
C GLY A 78 -12.60 21.67 2.94
N PHE A 79 -12.78 22.11 4.19
CA PHE A 79 -13.54 23.31 4.54
C PHE A 79 -13.00 24.59 3.90
N THR A 80 -11.69 24.76 3.85
CA THR A 80 -11.04 25.95 3.27
C THR A 80 -11.06 26.00 1.76
N LYS A 81 -11.47 24.90 1.09
CA LYS A 81 -11.42 24.76 -0.37
C LYS A 81 -10.07 25.08 -0.97
N ARG A 82 -9.00 24.73 -0.27
CA ARG A 82 -7.61 24.93 -0.66
C ARG A 82 -6.81 23.66 -0.38
N GLU A 83 -5.83 23.35 -1.22
CA GLU A 83 -4.86 22.30 -1.00
C GLU A 83 -4.12 22.53 0.33
N GLY A 84 -4.03 21.47 1.14
CA GLY A 84 -3.41 21.50 2.47
C GLY A 84 -1.99 20.92 2.47
N ARG A 85 -1.77 19.95 3.36
CA ARG A 85 -0.52 19.20 3.41
C ARG A 85 -0.42 18.29 2.19
N ALA A 86 0.83 17.99 1.79
CA ALA A 86 1.06 17.02 0.72
C ALA A 86 0.44 15.65 1.09
N SER A 87 -0.20 15.02 0.13
CA SER A 87 -0.70 13.66 0.26
C SER A 87 0.44 12.65 0.32
N ASP A 88 0.16 11.43 0.79
CA ASP A 88 1.14 10.35 0.78
C ASP A 88 1.67 10.10 -0.65
N TYR A 89 0.79 10.17 -1.66
CA TYR A 89 1.17 10.00 -3.05
C TYR A 89 2.13 11.09 -3.56
N GLU A 90 1.87 12.35 -3.24
CA GLU A 90 2.77 13.46 -3.58
C GLU A 90 4.15 13.31 -2.91
N ILE A 91 4.16 12.86 -1.66
CA ILE A 91 5.41 12.58 -0.92
C ILE A 91 6.17 11.42 -1.56
N LEU A 92 5.49 10.35 -1.91
CA LEU A 92 6.12 9.17 -2.54
C LEU A 92 6.70 9.52 -3.91
N THR A 93 5.96 10.23 -4.75
CA THR A 93 6.45 10.70 -6.06
C THR A 93 7.67 11.62 -5.89
N SER A 94 7.62 12.57 -4.94
CA SER A 94 8.77 13.43 -4.62
C SER A 94 10.01 12.63 -4.23
N ARG A 95 9.83 11.53 -3.48
CA ARG A 95 10.93 10.65 -3.05
C ARG A 95 11.52 9.84 -4.19
N LEU A 96 10.71 9.35 -5.12
CA LEU A 96 11.19 8.66 -6.32
C LEU A 96 12.13 9.59 -7.11
N VAL A 97 11.66 10.78 -7.42
CA VAL A 97 12.44 11.78 -8.16
C VAL A 97 13.71 12.21 -7.41
N ASP A 98 13.65 12.45 -6.10
CA ASP A 98 14.84 12.82 -5.29
C ASP A 98 15.93 11.73 -5.37
N ARG A 99 15.52 10.46 -5.24
CA ARG A 99 16.47 9.31 -5.24
C ARG A 99 17.21 9.15 -6.56
N VAL A 100 16.55 9.45 -7.68
CA VAL A 100 17.16 9.36 -9.02
C VAL A 100 18.01 10.58 -9.34
N LEU A 101 17.60 11.76 -8.90
CA LEU A 101 18.33 13.01 -9.20
C LEU A 101 19.56 13.22 -8.30
N ARG A 102 19.45 12.92 -7.01
CA ARG A 102 20.47 13.25 -6.00
C ARG A 102 21.86 12.73 -6.35
N PRO A 103 22.07 11.49 -6.80
CA PRO A 103 23.39 10.96 -7.12
C PRO A 103 24.07 11.66 -8.30
N LEU A 104 23.34 12.44 -9.09
CA LEU A 104 23.85 13.10 -10.28
C LEU A 104 24.30 14.55 -10.04
N PHE A 105 24.08 15.09 -8.84
CA PHE A 105 24.74 16.31 -8.43
C PHE A 105 26.16 15.97 -7.92
N PRO A 106 27.17 16.80 -8.22
CA PRO A 106 28.51 16.58 -7.70
C PRO A 106 28.51 16.54 -6.16
N GLU A 107 29.27 15.63 -5.57
CA GLU A 107 29.37 15.48 -4.11
C GLU A 107 29.79 16.77 -3.40
N ASN A 108 30.63 17.57 -4.06
CA ASN A 108 31.16 18.86 -3.57
C ASN A 108 30.25 20.06 -3.91
N TYR A 109 29.02 19.85 -4.40
CA TYR A 109 28.03 20.91 -4.63
C TYR A 109 27.07 21.02 -3.46
N HIS A 110 27.26 22.03 -2.59
CA HIS A 110 26.57 22.16 -1.32
C HIS A 110 25.54 23.33 -1.27
N ALA A 111 25.16 23.88 -2.42
CA ALA A 111 24.18 24.96 -2.48
C ALA A 111 22.74 24.44 -2.33
N ASP A 112 21.92 25.12 -1.58
CA ASP A 112 20.49 24.83 -1.44
C ASP A 112 19.83 24.74 -2.81
N THR A 113 19.28 23.59 -3.16
CA THR A 113 18.66 23.32 -4.46
C THR A 113 17.25 22.80 -4.31
N PHE A 114 16.30 23.45 -4.98
CA PHE A 114 14.87 23.13 -4.93
C PHE A 114 14.38 22.77 -6.32
N VAL A 115 13.80 21.56 -6.45
CA VAL A 115 13.11 21.09 -7.63
C VAL A 115 11.62 21.02 -7.33
N ASN A 116 10.81 21.81 -8.07
CA ASN A 116 9.37 21.83 -7.90
C ASN A 116 8.69 21.31 -9.17
N ILE A 117 7.85 20.30 -9.03
CA ILE A 117 7.08 19.68 -10.09
C ILE A 117 5.60 19.85 -9.77
N MET A 118 4.85 20.45 -10.67
CA MET A 118 3.43 20.77 -10.44
C MET A 118 2.56 20.23 -11.57
N LEU A 119 1.51 19.49 -11.19
CA LEU A 119 0.48 19.04 -12.13
C LEU A 119 -0.49 20.20 -12.43
N PHE A 120 -0.55 20.62 -13.69
CA PHE A 120 -1.43 21.70 -14.16
C PHE A 120 -2.63 21.24 -14.96
N SER A 121 -2.57 20.06 -15.56
CA SER A 121 -3.68 19.47 -16.30
C SER A 121 -3.62 17.95 -16.23
N SER A 122 -4.77 17.31 -16.12
CA SER A 122 -4.95 15.87 -16.31
C SER A 122 -6.41 15.56 -16.60
N ASP A 123 -6.65 14.52 -17.38
CA ASP A 123 -7.97 13.94 -17.64
C ASP A 123 -8.15 12.58 -16.96
N GLY A 124 -7.14 12.14 -16.18
CA GLY A 124 -7.16 10.85 -15.49
C GLY A 124 -6.83 9.65 -16.40
N VAL A 125 -6.27 9.89 -17.60
CA VAL A 125 -5.85 8.81 -18.50
C VAL A 125 -4.38 8.48 -18.29
N ASP A 126 -3.49 9.45 -18.54
CA ASP A 126 -2.05 9.27 -18.40
C ASP A 126 -1.57 9.61 -16.98
N MET A 127 -0.67 8.81 -16.43
CA MET A 127 -0.18 8.94 -15.06
C MET A 127 0.90 10.03 -14.97
N PRO A 128 0.70 11.10 -14.19
CA PRO A 128 1.65 12.20 -14.13
C PRO A 128 2.94 11.86 -13.38
N ASP A 129 2.92 10.93 -12.41
CA ASP A 129 4.12 10.50 -11.68
C ASP A 129 5.16 9.84 -12.61
N ALA A 130 4.71 9.14 -13.66
CA ALA A 130 5.58 8.56 -14.68
C ALA A 130 6.34 9.60 -15.52
N LEU A 131 5.95 10.88 -15.43
CA LEU A 131 6.58 12.01 -16.14
C LEU A 131 7.40 12.91 -15.20
N ALA A 132 7.27 12.72 -13.89
CA ALA A 132 7.84 13.63 -12.89
C ALA A 132 9.37 13.65 -12.91
N GLY A 133 10.02 12.49 -12.99
CA GLY A 133 11.47 12.39 -13.09
C GLY A 133 12.01 12.98 -14.38
N LEU A 134 11.36 12.72 -15.52
CA LEU A 134 11.71 13.34 -16.80
C LEU A 134 11.61 14.87 -16.72
N ALA A 135 10.55 15.40 -16.14
CA ALA A 135 10.33 16.84 -16.03
C ALA A 135 11.40 17.51 -15.13
N ALA A 136 11.69 16.91 -13.98
CA ALA A 136 12.71 17.39 -13.06
C ALA A 136 14.12 17.38 -13.66
N SER A 137 14.47 16.29 -14.35
CA SER A 137 15.75 16.15 -15.05
C SER A 137 15.88 17.16 -16.18
N ALA A 138 14.85 17.30 -17.03
CA ALA A 138 14.86 18.25 -18.14
C ALA A 138 14.99 19.71 -17.63
N ALA A 139 14.33 20.08 -16.50
CA ALA A 139 14.51 21.39 -15.87
C ALA A 139 15.97 21.61 -15.42
N SER A 140 16.60 20.60 -14.82
CA SER A 140 18.00 20.64 -14.41
C SER A 140 18.95 20.70 -15.63
N ALA A 141 18.65 19.97 -16.70
CA ALA A 141 19.45 19.96 -17.92
C ALA A 141 19.47 21.32 -18.63
N VAL A 142 18.35 22.05 -18.65
CA VAL A 142 18.27 23.38 -19.28
C VAL A 142 18.74 24.51 -18.38
N SER A 143 19.16 24.23 -17.14
CA SER A 143 19.76 25.21 -16.19
C SER A 143 21.27 25.23 -16.32
N ASP A 144 21.90 26.20 -15.67
CA ASP A 144 23.37 26.26 -15.51
C ASP A 144 23.87 25.54 -14.25
N ILE A 145 22.96 24.93 -13.47
CA ILE A 145 23.31 24.19 -12.25
C ILE A 145 24.17 22.96 -12.61
N PRO A 146 25.22 22.65 -11.84
CA PRO A 146 26.03 21.44 -12.04
C PRO A 146 25.16 20.18 -11.89
N PHE A 147 25.05 19.41 -12.96
CA PHE A 147 24.21 18.23 -13.04
C PHE A 147 24.77 17.24 -14.04
N ASN A 148 25.11 16.04 -13.60
CA ASN A 148 25.73 14.97 -14.40
C ASN A 148 24.72 14.06 -15.12
N GLY A 149 23.46 14.49 -15.22
CA GLY A 149 22.42 13.81 -15.98
C GLY A 149 22.58 13.98 -17.49
N PRO A 150 21.51 13.71 -18.26
CA PRO A 150 20.13 13.57 -17.79
C PRO A 150 19.76 12.18 -17.29
N ILE A 151 18.63 12.13 -16.56
CA ILE A 151 17.91 10.91 -16.20
C ILE A 151 16.50 10.95 -16.77
N SER A 152 15.80 9.83 -16.70
CA SER A 152 14.34 9.80 -16.73
C SER A 152 13.82 8.70 -15.82
N GLU A 153 12.54 8.82 -15.51
CA GLU A 153 11.74 7.77 -14.91
C GLU A 153 10.68 7.33 -15.91
N VAL A 154 10.37 6.04 -15.92
CA VAL A 154 9.22 5.49 -16.62
C VAL A 154 8.54 4.44 -15.73
N ARG A 155 7.24 4.35 -15.85
CA ARG A 155 6.49 3.23 -15.27
C ARG A 155 6.47 2.09 -16.28
N VAL A 156 6.78 0.88 -15.83
CA VAL A 156 6.61 -0.34 -16.62
C VAL A 156 5.62 -1.26 -15.93
N ALA A 157 4.58 -1.67 -16.65
CA ALA A 157 3.60 -2.64 -16.19
C ALA A 157 3.66 -3.90 -17.04
N ARG A 158 3.36 -5.06 -16.42
CA ARG A 158 3.13 -6.30 -17.16
C ARG A 158 1.64 -6.60 -17.21
N ILE A 159 1.10 -6.68 -18.43
CA ILE A 159 -0.32 -6.89 -18.71
C ILE A 159 -0.42 -8.03 -19.70
N ASP A 160 -1.13 -9.10 -19.34
CA ASP A 160 -1.24 -10.32 -20.17
C ASP A 160 0.13 -10.85 -20.65
N GLY A 161 1.14 -10.80 -19.75
CA GLY A 161 2.51 -11.26 -20.02
C GLY A 161 3.35 -10.34 -20.92
N LYS A 162 2.89 -9.13 -21.22
CA LYS A 162 3.61 -8.14 -22.05
C LYS A 162 3.94 -6.88 -21.25
N PHE A 163 5.14 -6.34 -21.46
CA PHE A 163 5.54 -5.08 -20.86
C PHE A 163 4.95 -3.89 -21.61
N LYS A 164 4.44 -2.94 -20.86
CA LYS A 164 3.98 -1.65 -21.37
C LYS A 164 4.63 -0.50 -20.60
N ILE A 165 5.22 0.42 -21.34
CA ILE A 165 5.82 1.65 -20.79
C ILE A 165 4.74 2.71 -20.63
N ASN A 166 4.73 3.36 -19.47
CA ASN A 166 3.78 4.39 -19.09
C ASN A 166 2.33 3.97 -19.40
N PRO A 167 1.82 2.89 -18.74
CA PRO A 167 0.45 2.45 -18.92
C PRO A 167 -0.52 3.55 -18.46
N THR A 168 -1.73 3.52 -18.96
CA THR A 168 -2.84 4.35 -18.45
C THR A 168 -3.31 3.79 -17.10
N PHE A 169 -4.07 4.61 -16.33
CA PHE A 169 -4.68 4.15 -15.08
C PHE A 169 -5.52 2.88 -15.27
N ALA A 170 -6.36 2.83 -16.31
CA ALA A 170 -7.22 1.68 -16.61
C ALA A 170 -6.45 0.41 -17.02
N GLU A 171 -5.28 0.57 -17.63
CA GLU A 171 -4.40 -0.55 -17.97
C GLU A 171 -3.68 -1.08 -16.73
N LEU A 172 -3.25 -0.18 -15.84
CA LEU A 172 -2.55 -0.56 -14.62
C LEU A 172 -3.40 -1.43 -13.69
N GLU A 173 -4.72 -1.22 -13.65
CA GLU A 173 -5.64 -2.06 -12.87
C GLU A 173 -5.59 -3.55 -13.24
N LYS A 174 -5.13 -3.89 -14.45
CA LYS A 174 -5.03 -5.26 -14.96
C LYS A 174 -3.62 -5.84 -14.85
N ALA A 175 -2.67 -5.04 -14.37
CA ALA A 175 -1.28 -5.43 -14.33
C ALA A 175 -0.96 -6.34 -13.13
N ASP A 176 -0.20 -7.38 -13.37
CA ASP A 176 0.38 -8.24 -12.33
C ASP A 176 1.76 -7.75 -11.85
N MET A 177 2.31 -6.72 -12.52
CA MET A 177 3.53 -6.03 -12.16
C MET A 177 3.38 -4.54 -12.45
N ASP A 178 3.79 -3.71 -11.50
CA ASP A 178 3.87 -2.26 -11.59
C ASP A 178 5.19 -1.78 -10.99
N LEU A 179 6.12 -1.36 -11.84
CA LEU A 179 7.43 -0.85 -11.45
C LEU A 179 7.63 0.57 -11.96
N MET A 180 8.16 1.44 -11.11
CA MET A 180 8.80 2.69 -11.50
C MET A 180 10.30 2.44 -11.61
N VAL A 181 10.88 2.76 -12.75
CA VAL A 181 12.30 2.62 -13.02
C VAL A 181 12.88 3.99 -13.37
N GLY A 182 13.96 4.36 -12.68
CA GLY A 182 14.74 5.54 -12.96
C GLY A 182 16.14 5.18 -13.43
N ALA A 183 16.61 5.83 -14.51
CA ALA A 183 17.91 5.51 -15.10
C ALA A 183 18.56 6.72 -15.78
N THR A 184 19.89 6.66 -15.92
CA THR A 184 20.64 7.46 -16.87
C THR A 184 20.60 6.79 -18.25
N TYR A 185 21.32 7.34 -19.23
CA TYR A 185 21.49 6.67 -20.51
C TYR A 185 22.23 5.31 -20.36
N GLU A 186 23.23 5.26 -19.50
CA GLU A 186 24.09 4.08 -19.33
C GLU A 186 23.53 3.09 -18.31
N ASN A 187 22.92 3.55 -17.21
CA ASN A 187 22.73 2.73 -16.01
C ASN A 187 21.37 2.93 -15.35
N ILE A 188 20.81 1.82 -14.81
CA ILE A 188 19.66 1.86 -13.90
C ILE A 188 20.13 2.41 -12.55
N MET A 189 19.39 3.38 -12.01
CA MET A 189 19.67 4.07 -10.75
C MET A 189 18.66 3.72 -9.64
N MET A 190 17.42 3.42 -10.01
CA MET A 190 16.33 3.17 -9.06
C MET A 190 15.29 2.24 -9.68
N VAL A 191 14.79 1.29 -8.88
CA VAL A 191 13.62 0.47 -9.19
C VAL A 191 12.74 0.42 -7.96
N GLU A 192 11.47 0.73 -8.09
CA GLU A 192 10.50 0.59 -7.00
C GLU A 192 9.14 0.16 -7.52
N GLY A 193 8.50 -0.80 -6.86
CA GLY A 193 7.14 -1.18 -7.23
C GLY A 193 6.62 -2.42 -6.53
N GLU A 194 5.52 -2.91 -7.05
CA GLU A 194 4.78 -4.06 -6.53
C GLU A 194 4.41 -5.03 -7.64
N MET A 195 4.22 -6.30 -7.26
CA MET A 195 3.90 -7.35 -8.22
C MET A 195 3.20 -8.54 -7.58
N ASP A 196 2.54 -9.34 -8.39
CA ASP A 196 1.83 -10.56 -7.98
C ASP A 196 2.73 -11.79 -8.15
N GLU A 197 3.65 -11.99 -7.18
CA GLU A 197 4.55 -13.16 -7.14
C GLU A 197 5.32 -13.39 -8.45
N VAL A 198 5.88 -12.31 -8.99
CA VAL A 198 6.65 -12.33 -10.24
C VAL A 198 8.04 -12.90 -10.00
N SER A 199 8.61 -13.58 -11.01
CA SER A 199 9.96 -14.15 -10.95
C SER A 199 11.04 -13.05 -10.94
N GLU A 200 12.20 -13.38 -10.39
CA GLU A 200 13.39 -12.52 -10.41
C GLU A 200 13.80 -12.17 -11.86
N ALA A 201 13.69 -13.13 -12.78
CA ALA A 201 14.00 -12.94 -14.19
C ALA A 201 13.06 -11.95 -14.88
N ASP A 202 11.74 -12.08 -14.66
CA ASP A 202 10.74 -11.17 -15.23
C ASP A 202 10.90 -9.76 -14.70
N SER A 203 11.25 -9.61 -13.40
CA SER A 203 11.51 -8.30 -12.78
C SER A 203 12.73 -7.62 -13.40
N LEU A 204 13.78 -8.38 -13.70
CA LEU A 204 14.97 -7.88 -14.38
C LEU A 204 14.68 -7.50 -15.84
N GLU A 205 13.90 -8.31 -16.57
CA GLU A 205 13.49 -8.03 -17.94
C GLU A 205 12.63 -6.78 -18.04
N ALA A 206 11.69 -6.57 -17.10
CA ALA A 206 10.90 -5.35 -17.02
C ALA A 206 11.77 -4.11 -16.79
N SER A 207 12.76 -4.21 -15.90
CA SER A 207 13.71 -3.11 -15.64
C SER A 207 14.55 -2.79 -16.88
N ASN A 208 14.94 -3.80 -17.66
CA ASN A 208 15.64 -3.63 -18.92
C ASN A 208 14.78 -2.94 -19.99
N ALA A 209 13.52 -3.38 -20.14
CA ALA A 209 12.57 -2.75 -21.07
C ALA A 209 12.34 -1.26 -20.73
N ALA A 210 12.24 -0.93 -19.44
CA ALA A 210 12.15 0.45 -18.98
C ALA A 210 13.41 1.26 -19.30
N HIS A 211 14.60 0.67 -19.09
CA HIS A 211 15.88 1.33 -19.40
C HIS A 211 16.02 1.68 -20.88
N GLU A 212 15.65 0.78 -21.79
CA GLU A 212 15.67 1.06 -23.23
C GLU A 212 14.77 2.25 -23.60
N ALA A 213 13.61 2.38 -22.99
CA ALA A 213 12.75 3.56 -23.17
C ALA A 213 13.40 4.84 -22.62
N ILE A 214 14.02 4.76 -21.44
CA ILE A 214 14.68 5.90 -20.77
C ILE A 214 15.86 6.42 -21.60
N LYS A 215 16.60 5.57 -22.30
CA LYS A 215 17.70 6.00 -23.18
C LYS A 215 17.24 7.02 -24.22
N VAL A 216 16.06 6.82 -24.82
CA VAL A 216 15.46 7.77 -25.77
C VAL A 216 15.16 9.10 -25.07
N HIS A 217 14.60 9.06 -23.85
CA HIS A 217 14.30 10.25 -23.05
C HIS A 217 15.58 11.05 -22.76
N CYS A 218 16.67 10.38 -22.42
CA CYS A 218 17.95 11.01 -22.12
C CYS A 218 18.57 11.71 -23.35
N LEU A 219 18.51 11.07 -24.54
CA LEU A 219 18.99 11.67 -25.78
C LEU A 219 18.24 12.96 -26.12
N VAL A 220 16.92 12.95 -26.04
CA VAL A 220 16.09 14.12 -26.32
C VAL A 220 16.36 15.27 -25.34
N GLN A 221 16.63 14.98 -24.08
CA GLN A 221 17.02 15.98 -23.07
C GLN A 221 18.41 16.59 -23.38
N LYS A 222 19.40 15.79 -23.84
CA LYS A 222 20.70 16.28 -24.29
C LYS A 222 20.55 17.25 -25.48
N GLU A 223 19.75 16.87 -26.47
CA GLU A 223 19.42 17.75 -27.60
C GLU A 223 18.70 19.03 -27.17
N LEU A 224 17.84 18.96 -26.15
CA LEU A 224 17.14 20.14 -25.62
C LEU A 224 18.15 21.10 -24.94
N ALA A 225 19.06 20.57 -24.12
CA ALA A 225 20.09 21.35 -23.43
C ALA A 225 21.03 22.02 -24.42
N GLU A 226 21.45 21.31 -25.49
CA GLU A 226 22.26 21.88 -26.60
C GLU A 226 21.53 23.02 -27.32
N ALA A 227 20.23 22.81 -27.64
CA ALA A 227 19.43 23.84 -28.30
C ALA A 227 19.19 25.09 -27.45
N VAL A 228 19.16 24.94 -26.13
CA VAL A 228 19.07 26.07 -25.15
C VAL A 228 20.43 26.75 -24.97
N GLY A 229 21.52 26.02 -25.18
CA GLY A 229 22.89 26.49 -24.89
C GLY A 229 23.31 26.34 -23.43
N SER A 230 22.70 25.41 -22.68
CA SER A 230 22.93 25.15 -21.26
C SER A 230 23.94 24.02 -20.97
N THR A 231 24.74 23.66 -21.96
CA THR A 231 25.80 22.63 -21.82
C THR A 231 26.95 23.08 -20.92
N VAL A 232 27.17 24.38 -20.79
CA VAL A 232 28.15 24.94 -19.87
C VAL A 232 27.45 25.22 -18.53
N LYS A 233 27.95 24.57 -17.50
CA LYS A 233 27.42 24.72 -16.13
C LYS A 233 28.21 25.80 -15.37
N ARG A 234 27.56 26.37 -14.32
CA ARG A 234 28.19 27.41 -13.48
C ARG A 234 29.42 26.85 -12.77
N GLU A 235 30.46 27.70 -12.64
CA GLU A 235 31.59 27.40 -11.78
C GLU A 235 31.21 27.62 -10.30
N TYR A 236 31.73 26.79 -9.42
CA TYR A 236 31.50 26.86 -7.98
C TYR A 236 32.72 26.40 -7.18
N CYS A 237 32.84 26.82 -5.96
CA CYS A 237 33.86 26.38 -5.02
C CYS A 237 33.23 26.32 -3.61
N HIS A 238 32.60 25.16 -3.28
CA HIS A 238 31.91 24.96 -2.02
C HIS A 238 32.74 24.19 -0.99
N GLU A 239 33.93 23.76 -1.35
CA GLU A 239 34.85 23.09 -0.44
C GLU A 239 36.25 23.70 -0.46
N THR A 240 36.82 23.75 0.73
CA THR A 240 38.26 23.98 0.88
C THR A 240 38.94 22.62 1.06
N ASN A 241 40.02 22.36 0.33
CA ASN A 241 40.78 21.11 0.40
C ASN A 241 42.23 21.39 0.79
N ASP A 242 42.80 20.51 1.64
CA ASP A 242 44.22 20.46 2.03
C ASP A 242 44.76 19.06 1.76
N GLU A 243 45.41 18.89 0.60
CA GLU A 243 45.88 17.61 0.14
C GLU A 243 47.05 17.05 0.97
N GLU A 244 47.84 17.89 1.63
CA GLU A 244 48.86 17.42 2.56
C GLU A 244 48.26 16.88 3.84
N LEU A 245 47.26 17.56 4.39
CA LEU A 245 46.50 17.07 5.54
C LEU A 245 45.78 15.80 5.20
N ARG A 246 45.15 15.68 4.03
CA ARG A 246 44.45 14.48 3.60
C ARG A 246 45.41 13.25 3.58
N LYS A 247 46.61 13.39 3.02
CA LYS A 247 47.61 12.34 3.00
C LYS A 247 48.11 11.95 4.39
N ASP A 248 48.28 12.92 5.27
CA ASP A 248 48.69 12.67 6.66
C ASP A 248 47.62 11.93 7.45
N VAL A 249 46.38 12.35 7.34
CA VAL A 249 45.20 11.64 7.96
C VAL A 249 45.14 10.22 7.44
N TRP A 250 45.26 10.01 6.13
CA TRP A 250 45.26 8.69 5.53
C TRP A 250 46.36 7.80 6.09
N ALA A 251 47.59 8.28 6.07
CA ALA A 251 48.77 7.51 6.51
C ALA A 251 48.71 7.12 8.01
N LYS A 252 48.11 7.96 8.85
CA LYS A 252 48.04 7.72 10.31
C LYS A 252 46.82 6.92 10.75
N CYS A 253 45.70 6.98 10.00
CA CYS A 253 44.42 6.42 10.42
C CYS A 253 44.04 5.13 9.69
N TYR A 254 44.46 4.89 8.43
CA TYR A 254 43.93 3.81 7.61
C TYR A 254 44.17 2.43 8.22
N ASP A 255 45.35 2.09 8.67
CA ASP A 255 45.65 0.77 9.23
C ASP A 255 44.87 0.49 10.51
N LYS A 256 44.62 1.54 11.32
CA LYS A 256 43.83 1.47 12.54
C LYS A 256 42.34 1.21 12.20
N ALA A 257 41.80 1.96 11.25
CA ALA A 257 40.43 1.79 10.78
C ALA A 257 40.20 0.40 10.15
N TYR A 258 41.16 -0.08 9.34
CA TYR A 258 41.13 -1.42 8.76
C TYR A 258 41.15 -2.52 9.85
N ALA A 259 41.96 -2.36 10.89
CA ALA A 259 42.01 -3.31 12.00
C ALA A 259 40.67 -3.39 12.76
N ILE A 260 39.97 -2.25 12.94
CA ILE A 260 38.62 -2.22 13.55
C ILE A 260 37.62 -2.91 12.63
N ALA A 261 37.57 -2.57 11.33
CA ALA A 261 36.70 -3.23 10.37
C ALA A 261 36.88 -4.75 10.36
N ARG A 262 38.14 -5.21 10.39
CA ARG A 262 38.50 -6.64 10.41
C ARG A 262 38.16 -7.35 11.73
N SER A 263 38.03 -6.61 12.84
CA SER A 263 37.73 -7.20 14.15
C SER A 263 36.37 -7.90 14.23
N GLY A 264 35.44 -7.56 13.32
CA GLY A 264 34.14 -8.18 13.25
C GLY A 264 33.26 -7.99 14.49
N ASN A 265 33.35 -6.83 15.14
CA ASN A 265 32.58 -6.55 16.34
C ASN A 265 31.10 -6.28 16.00
N ALA A 266 30.19 -7.13 16.49
CA ALA A 266 28.77 -7.02 16.23
C ALA A 266 28.08 -5.86 16.99
N ASP A 267 28.64 -5.41 18.12
CA ASP A 267 28.11 -4.28 18.89
C ASP A 267 28.31 -2.96 18.15
N LYS A 268 27.21 -2.35 17.69
CA LYS A 268 27.19 -1.09 16.93
C LYS A 268 27.89 0.05 17.70
N HIS A 269 27.53 0.24 18.97
CA HIS A 269 28.06 1.35 19.76
C HIS A 269 29.54 1.17 20.08
N ALA A 270 29.97 -0.05 20.45
CA ALA A 270 31.38 -0.34 20.69
C ALA A 270 32.22 -0.14 19.43
N ARG A 271 31.70 -0.53 18.26
CA ARG A 271 32.37 -0.33 16.96
C ARG A 271 32.48 1.14 16.60
N GLN A 272 31.38 1.91 16.72
CA GLN A 272 31.36 3.34 16.45
C GLN A 272 32.37 4.08 17.37
N ASN A 273 32.34 3.81 18.67
CA ASN A 273 33.27 4.41 19.60
C ASN A 273 34.74 4.09 19.26
N ALA A 274 35.01 2.90 18.71
CA ALA A 274 36.35 2.54 18.29
C ALA A 274 36.82 3.33 17.05
N PHE A 275 35.93 3.55 16.07
CA PHE A 275 36.21 4.42 14.91
C PHE A 275 36.39 5.88 15.36
N ASP A 276 35.50 6.41 16.20
CA ASP A 276 35.58 7.78 16.71
C ASP A 276 36.89 8.03 17.50
N ALA A 277 37.35 7.05 18.27
CA ALA A 277 38.59 7.15 19.03
C ALA A 277 39.83 7.38 18.13
N ILE A 278 39.84 6.93 16.87
CA ILE A 278 40.97 7.15 15.95
C ILE A 278 41.05 8.64 15.58
N VAL A 279 39.95 9.27 15.23
CA VAL A 279 39.92 10.68 14.85
C VAL A 279 40.17 11.56 16.06
N ASP A 280 39.68 11.18 17.23
CA ASP A 280 39.94 11.90 18.49
C ASP A 280 41.42 11.85 18.88
N GLU A 281 42.08 10.69 18.73
CA GLU A 281 43.53 10.53 18.93
C GLU A 281 44.32 11.40 17.95
N TYR A 282 43.90 11.45 16.67
CA TYR A 282 44.54 12.29 15.66
C TYR A 282 44.44 13.78 16.03
N LEU A 283 43.22 14.26 16.38
CA LEU A 283 42.96 15.62 16.75
C LEU A 283 43.71 16.04 18.04
N ALA A 284 43.81 15.16 19.03
CA ALA A 284 44.58 15.37 20.26
C ALA A 284 46.08 15.52 20.01
N GLY A 285 46.60 14.98 18.88
CA GLY A 285 47.99 15.16 18.46
C GLY A 285 48.29 16.46 17.75
N MET A 286 47.26 17.26 17.42
CA MET A 286 47.41 18.60 16.79
C MET A 286 47.55 19.71 17.83
N SER A 287 48.01 20.89 17.42
CA SER A 287 47.92 22.08 18.25
C SER A 287 46.45 22.49 18.45
N GLU A 288 46.10 23.16 19.55
CA GLU A 288 44.73 23.66 19.78
C GLU A 288 44.28 24.61 18.66
N GLU A 289 45.17 25.41 18.09
CA GLU A 289 44.91 26.32 16.98
C GLU A 289 44.59 25.54 15.69
N ASP A 290 45.44 24.58 15.30
CA ASP A 290 45.22 23.73 14.12
C ASP A 290 43.97 22.86 14.26
N ALA A 291 43.69 22.30 15.44
CA ALA A 291 42.51 21.50 15.69
C ALA A 291 41.23 22.32 15.58
N ALA A 292 41.25 23.60 16.02
CA ALA A 292 40.12 24.52 15.86
C ALA A 292 39.88 24.91 14.40
N GLU A 293 40.96 25.15 13.64
CA GLU A 293 40.89 25.57 12.21
C GLU A 293 40.59 24.39 11.28
N LYS A 294 41.28 23.27 11.46
CA LYS A 294 41.28 22.16 10.48
C LYS A 294 40.49 20.94 10.96
N GLY A 295 39.92 20.92 12.16
CA GLY A 295 39.26 19.76 12.74
C GLY A 295 38.09 19.24 11.91
N ALA A 296 37.33 20.12 11.26
CA ALA A 296 36.26 19.73 10.35
C ALA A 296 36.80 19.00 9.11
N LEU A 297 37.92 19.51 8.53
CA LEU A 297 38.59 18.86 7.41
C LEU A 297 39.15 17.49 7.78
N VAL A 298 39.76 17.36 8.97
CA VAL A 298 40.24 16.07 9.49
C VAL A 298 39.12 15.05 9.56
N LYS A 299 37.95 15.43 10.13
CA LYS A 299 36.79 14.53 10.23
C LYS A 299 36.27 14.11 8.85
N ARG A 300 36.22 15.01 7.88
CA ARG A 300 35.80 14.73 6.50
C ARG A 300 36.79 13.74 5.83
N TYR A 301 38.08 13.98 5.91
CA TYR A 301 39.08 13.08 5.35
C TYR A 301 39.14 11.74 6.06
N TYR A 302 38.91 11.71 7.37
CA TYR A 302 38.81 10.47 8.13
C TYR A 302 37.61 9.62 7.73
N HIS A 303 36.48 10.27 7.42
CA HIS A 303 35.30 9.55 6.89
C HIS A 303 35.65 8.82 5.57
N ASP A 304 36.41 9.45 4.68
CA ASP A 304 36.90 8.80 3.45
C ASP A 304 37.81 7.60 3.77
N VAL A 305 38.67 7.74 4.78
CA VAL A 305 39.57 6.66 5.27
C VAL A 305 38.75 5.49 5.82
N GLU A 306 37.80 5.77 6.68
CA GLU A 306 36.90 4.76 7.26
C GLU A 306 36.13 4.02 6.17
N LYS A 307 35.52 4.76 5.25
CA LYS A 307 34.78 4.22 4.11
C LYS A 307 35.65 3.25 3.27
N GLU A 308 36.84 3.66 2.89
CA GLU A 308 37.74 2.81 2.10
C GLU A 308 38.24 1.59 2.91
N ALA A 309 38.57 1.75 4.19
CA ALA A 309 39.03 0.65 5.06
C ALA A 309 37.96 -0.44 5.22
N VAL A 310 36.72 -0.05 5.44
CA VAL A 310 35.57 -0.96 5.54
C VAL A 310 35.32 -1.67 4.20
N ARG A 311 35.27 -0.92 3.11
CA ARG A 311 35.04 -1.46 1.76
C ARG A 311 36.14 -2.47 1.36
N ARG A 312 37.38 -2.13 1.62
CA ARG A 312 38.53 -3.02 1.34
C ARG A 312 38.50 -4.29 2.19
N CYS A 313 38.18 -4.20 3.47
CA CYS A 313 38.04 -5.38 4.33
C CYS A 313 37.01 -6.37 3.74
N ILE A 314 35.85 -5.87 3.32
CA ILE A 314 34.81 -6.69 2.71
C ILE A 314 35.25 -7.27 1.37
N LEU A 315 35.85 -6.46 0.48
CA LEU A 315 36.26 -6.88 -0.87
C LEU A 315 37.43 -7.87 -0.86
N ASP A 316 38.38 -7.67 0.04
CA ASP A 316 39.66 -8.41 0.03
C ASP A 316 39.63 -9.65 0.91
N GLU A 317 38.92 -9.59 2.07
CA GLU A 317 38.89 -10.69 3.04
C GLU A 317 37.50 -11.35 3.13
N GLY A 318 36.44 -10.74 2.58
CA GLY A 318 35.06 -11.24 2.69
C GLY A 318 34.48 -11.13 4.11
N ILE A 319 35.10 -10.31 4.98
CA ILE A 319 34.70 -10.11 6.37
C ILE A 319 33.92 -8.81 6.46
N ARG A 320 32.71 -8.88 7.03
CA ARG A 320 31.83 -7.72 7.25
C ARG A 320 32.11 -7.10 8.62
N LEU A 321 31.61 -5.89 8.84
CA LEU A 321 31.80 -5.11 10.07
C LEU A 321 31.41 -5.87 11.36
N ASP A 322 30.46 -6.76 11.28
CA ASP A 322 30.00 -7.60 12.40
C ASP A 322 30.54 -9.05 12.37
N GLY A 323 31.53 -9.30 11.53
CA GLY A 323 32.21 -10.60 11.40
C GLY A 323 31.49 -11.62 10.52
N ARG A 324 30.31 -11.29 9.96
CA ARG A 324 29.58 -12.18 9.05
C ARG A 324 30.27 -12.29 7.68
N THR A 325 29.95 -13.38 6.99
CA THR A 325 30.23 -13.51 5.55
C THR A 325 29.20 -12.69 4.72
N THR A 326 29.46 -12.55 3.42
CA THR A 326 28.60 -11.76 2.51
C THR A 326 27.16 -12.27 2.40
N THR A 327 26.92 -13.57 2.59
CA THR A 327 25.61 -14.20 2.45
C THR A 327 24.89 -14.47 3.80
N GLN A 328 25.61 -14.34 4.89
CA GLN A 328 25.09 -14.67 6.22
C GLN A 328 24.10 -13.61 6.71
N ILE A 329 22.95 -14.09 7.25
CA ILE A 329 21.89 -13.28 7.85
C ILE A 329 22.07 -13.26 9.36
N ARG A 330 21.78 -12.13 10.00
CA ARG A 330 21.80 -11.99 11.47
C ARG A 330 20.83 -12.97 12.15
N PRO A 331 21.07 -13.38 13.39
CA PRO A 331 20.13 -14.20 14.15
C PRO A 331 18.74 -13.57 14.19
N ILE A 332 17.71 -14.40 14.00
CA ILE A 332 16.31 -13.97 13.98
C ILE A 332 15.58 -14.60 15.15
N TRP A 333 14.79 -13.79 15.84
CA TRP A 333 13.86 -14.20 16.87
C TRP A 333 12.46 -13.61 16.57
N CYS A 334 11.42 -14.45 16.67
CA CYS A 334 10.03 -14.08 16.40
C CYS A 334 9.13 -14.57 17.53
N GLU A 335 8.11 -13.77 17.86
CA GLU A 335 7.05 -14.14 18.80
C GLU A 335 5.71 -13.57 18.32
N VAL A 336 4.64 -14.36 18.40
CA VAL A 336 3.27 -13.95 18.08
C VAL A 336 2.44 -13.89 19.36
N ASP A 337 1.28 -13.20 19.30
CA ASP A 337 0.39 -13.00 20.44
C ASP A 337 1.07 -12.27 21.62
N TYR A 338 1.95 -11.33 21.29
CA TYR A 338 2.81 -10.64 22.26
C TYR A 338 2.04 -9.60 23.07
N ILE A 339 1.10 -8.89 22.45
CA ILE A 339 0.26 -7.87 23.09
C ILE A 339 -1.19 -8.35 23.18
N PRO A 340 -1.83 -8.32 24.38
CA PRO A 340 -3.17 -8.89 24.56
C PRO A 340 -4.31 -8.04 23.98
N GLY A 341 -4.13 -6.72 23.81
CA GLY A 341 -5.20 -5.80 23.36
C GLY A 341 -5.52 -5.81 21.87
N PRO A 342 -4.54 -5.83 20.95
CA PRO A 342 -4.78 -5.92 19.53
C PRO A 342 -5.40 -7.25 19.09
N HIS A 343 -6.01 -7.26 17.89
CA HIS A 343 -6.60 -8.48 17.31
C HIS A 343 -5.55 -9.47 16.80
N GLY A 344 -4.32 -9.01 16.56
CA GLY A 344 -3.12 -9.80 16.33
C GLY A 344 -1.89 -8.98 16.66
N SER A 345 -0.80 -9.64 17.05
CA SER A 345 0.46 -8.95 17.34
C SER A 345 1.66 -9.88 17.16
N ALA A 346 2.79 -9.30 16.76
CA ALA A 346 4.03 -10.03 16.63
C ALA A 346 5.24 -9.13 16.88
N VAL A 347 6.30 -9.72 17.44
CA VAL A 347 7.64 -9.15 17.47
C VAL A 347 8.50 -9.91 16.47
N PHE A 348 9.25 -9.20 15.68
CA PHE A 348 10.29 -9.73 14.81
C PHE A 348 11.60 -9.00 15.11
N THR A 349 12.62 -9.77 15.47
CA THR A 349 13.96 -9.26 15.75
C THR A 349 14.97 -9.91 14.83
N ARG A 350 15.83 -9.11 14.19
CA ARG A 350 16.94 -9.55 13.36
C ARG A 350 18.21 -8.82 13.79
N GLY A 351 19.05 -9.47 14.59
CA GLY A 351 20.17 -8.81 15.26
C GLY A 351 19.68 -7.59 16.05
N GLU A 352 20.25 -6.42 15.78
CA GLU A 352 19.89 -5.13 16.40
C GLU A 352 18.79 -4.37 15.63
N THR A 353 17.85 -5.08 15.01
CA THR A 353 16.68 -4.48 14.35
C THR A 353 15.42 -5.18 14.80
N GLN A 354 14.50 -4.47 15.44
CA GLN A 354 13.29 -5.01 16.03
C GLN A 354 12.04 -4.22 15.62
N SER A 355 11.02 -4.93 15.17
CA SER A 355 9.68 -4.40 14.88
C SER A 355 8.63 -5.10 15.73
N LEU A 356 7.80 -4.31 16.39
CA LEU A 356 6.56 -4.75 17.03
C LEU A 356 5.40 -4.34 16.11
N SER A 357 4.74 -5.32 15.53
CA SER A 357 3.57 -5.07 14.67
C SER A 357 2.29 -5.54 15.32
N THR A 358 1.25 -4.72 15.17
CA THR A 358 -0.10 -5.00 15.66
C THR A 358 -1.11 -4.95 14.53
N VAL A 359 -2.17 -5.76 14.63
CA VAL A 359 -3.28 -5.80 13.68
C VAL A 359 -4.58 -5.45 14.38
N THR A 360 -5.30 -4.52 13.80
CA THR A 360 -6.68 -4.18 14.17
C THR A 360 -7.59 -4.49 12.98
N LEU A 361 -8.65 -5.26 13.24
CA LEU A 361 -9.69 -5.56 12.27
C LEU A 361 -10.86 -4.59 12.52
N GLY A 362 -11.34 -3.97 11.47
CA GLY A 362 -12.44 -3.03 11.50
C GLY A 362 -13.57 -3.44 10.56
N THR A 363 -14.63 -2.64 10.56
CA THR A 363 -15.80 -2.78 9.71
C THR A 363 -15.69 -1.84 8.51
N LYS A 364 -16.64 -1.89 7.61
CA LYS A 364 -16.74 -0.95 6.48
C LYS A 364 -16.72 0.54 6.89
N LEU A 365 -17.17 0.86 8.10
CA LEU A 365 -17.14 2.23 8.62
C LEU A 365 -15.70 2.75 8.89
N ASP A 366 -14.73 1.84 9.02
CA ASP A 366 -13.34 2.14 9.31
C ASP A 366 -12.48 2.27 8.03
N GLU A 367 -13.08 2.16 6.84
CA GLU A 367 -12.39 2.35 5.57
C GLU A 367 -11.77 3.75 5.47
N LYS A 368 -10.50 3.83 5.04
CA LYS A 368 -9.85 5.11 4.75
C LYS A 368 -10.50 5.73 3.51
N ILE A 369 -11.05 6.92 3.66
CA ILE A 369 -11.54 7.72 2.53
C ILE A 369 -10.33 8.33 1.82
N LEU A 370 -10.21 8.06 0.53
CA LEU A 370 -9.23 8.68 -0.35
C LEU A 370 -9.91 9.85 -1.08
N ASP A 371 -9.46 11.07 -0.81
CA ASP A 371 -9.95 12.31 -1.43
C ASP A 371 -8.76 13.12 -1.97
N ASP A 372 -7.83 12.43 -2.62
CA ASP A 372 -6.69 13.03 -3.29
C ASP A 372 -7.08 13.48 -4.72
N VAL A 373 -6.21 14.20 -5.38
CA VAL A 373 -6.48 14.73 -6.72
C VAL A 373 -6.70 13.61 -7.74
N LEU A 374 -5.84 12.59 -7.72
CA LEU A 374 -5.91 11.43 -8.61
C LEU A 374 -6.64 10.24 -7.98
N ASN A 375 -6.40 9.98 -6.70
CA ASN A 375 -6.93 8.81 -6.01
C ASN A 375 -8.19 9.18 -5.24
N GLN A 376 -9.33 8.69 -5.71
CA GLN A 376 -10.62 8.81 -5.04
C GLN A 376 -11.19 7.43 -4.79
N GLY A 377 -11.78 7.23 -3.62
CA GLY A 377 -12.36 5.95 -3.25
C GLY A 377 -12.15 5.62 -1.78
N ARG A 378 -11.97 4.33 -1.51
CA ARG A 378 -11.81 3.79 -0.16
C ARG A 378 -10.70 2.76 -0.14
N ASP A 379 -9.92 2.73 0.92
CA ASP A 379 -8.90 1.72 1.14
C ASP A 379 -9.23 0.89 2.38
N ARG A 380 -9.10 -0.42 2.27
CA ARG A 380 -9.44 -1.40 3.30
C ARG A 380 -8.21 -2.02 3.95
N PHE A 381 -7.03 -1.81 3.39
CA PHE A 381 -5.76 -2.26 3.96
C PHE A 381 -4.87 -1.08 4.27
N LEU A 382 -4.60 -0.86 5.54
CA LEU A 382 -3.82 0.28 6.04
C LEU A 382 -2.57 -0.24 6.73
N LEU A 383 -1.40 0.29 6.38
CA LEU A 383 -0.16 0.00 7.10
C LEU A 383 0.49 1.30 7.53
N HIS A 384 0.71 1.45 8.84
CA HIS A 384 1.38 2.59 9.44
C HIS A 384 2.71 2.14 10.04
N TYR A 385 3.76 2.84 9.66
CA TYR A 385 5.11 2.62 10.11
C TYR A 385 5.56 3.78 10.99
N ASN A 386 6.02 3.49 12.18
CA ASN A 386 6.49 4.46 13.15
C ASN A 386 7.97 4.22 13.46
N PHE A 387 8.76 5.29 13.41
CA PHE A 387 10.19 5.25 13.68
C PHE A 387 10.55 6.25 14.80
N PRO A 388 10.33 5.88 16.07
CA PRO A 388 10.63 6.76 17.18
C PRO A 388 12.15 6.95 17.37
N PRO A 389 12.60 8.11 17.85
CA PRO A 389 14.04 8.40 18.03
C PRO A 389 14.80 7.41 18.91
N PHE A 390 14.14 6.84 19.90
CA PHE A 390 14.78 5.85 20.79
C PHE A 390 15.20 4.56 20.07
N SER A 391 14.62 4.28 18.89
CA SER A 391 14.99 3.08 18.10
C SER A 391 16.43 3.12 17.58
N THR A 392 17.04 4.30 17.53
CA THR A 392 18.45 4.53 17.21
C THR A 392 19.24 5.07 18.40
N GLY A 393 18.64 5.12 19.60
CA GLY A 393 19.28 5.68 20.80
C GLY A 393 19.32 7.20 20.85
N GLU A 394 18.59 7.90 19.97
CA GLU A 394 18.61 9.36 19.91
C GLU A 394 17.74 10.01 21.01
N ALA A 395 18.32 10.91 21.78
CA ALA A 395 17.63 11.69 22.81
C ALA A 395 16.98 12.96 22.21
N LYS A 396 15.87 12.77 21.47
CA LYS A 396 15.09 13.87 20.90
C LYS A 396 13.59 13.65 20.98
N ALA A 397 12.81 14.72 20.89
CA ALA A 397 11.36 14.65 20.90
C ALA A 397 10.85 13.94 19.64
N GLN A 398 9.86 13.07 19.81
CA GLN A 398 9.14 12.46 18.70
C GLN A 398 8.31 13.56 17.99
N ARG A 399 8.50 13.69 16.69
CA ARG A 399 7.73 14.59 15.83
C ARG A 399 6.65 13.80 15.09
N GLY A 400 5.81 14.49 14.33
CA GLY A 400 4.85 13.84 13.43
C GLY A 400 5.54 13.00 12.35
N VAL A 401 4.73 12.21 11.61
CA VAL A 401 5.20 11.32 10.55
C VAL A 401 5.94 12.08 9.46
N GLY A 402 7.17 11.68 9.19
CA GLY A 402 8.04 12.28 8.19
C GLY A 402 7.97 11.56 6.82
N ARG A 403 8.64 12.12 5.82
CA ARG A 403 8.69 11.54 4.46
C ARG A 403 9.31 10.13 4.45
N ARG A 404 10.25 9.84 5.36
CA ARG A 404 10.90 8.53 5.45
C ARG A 404 9.93 7.46 5.95
N GLU A 405 9.16 7.76 6.99
CA GLU A 405 8.16 6.85 7.54
C GLU A 405 7.07 6.53 6.50
N ILE A 406 6.61 7.51 5.73
CA ILE A 406 5.66 7.28 4.64
C ILE A 406 6.26 6.34 3.58
N GLY A 407 7.51 6.54 3.18
CA GLY A 407 8.18 5.67 2.19
C GLY A 407 8.36 4.23 2.67
N HIS A 408 8.84 4.04 3.91
CA HIS A 408 9.02 2.71 4.50
C HIS A 408 7.68 2.00 4.73
N GLY A 409 6.67 2.73 5.20
CA GLY A 409 5.31 2.21 5.36
C GLY A 409 4.70 1.79 4.04
N ASN A 410 4.89 2.57 2.97
CA ASN A 410 4.38 2.25 1.64
C ASN A 410 5.02 0.98 1.06
N LEU A 411 6.33 0.78 1.23
CA LEU A 411 7.00 -0.44 0.78
C LEU A 411 6.43 -1.68 1.49
N ALA A 412 6.23 -1.61 2.80
CA ALA A 412 5.62 -2.71 3.55
C ALA A 412 4.13 -2.91 3.19
N ASN A 413 3.40 -1.82 2.93
CA ASN A 413 2.01 -1.88 2.47
C ASN A 413 1.91 -2.63 1.12
N ARG A 414 2.72 -2.24 0.13
CA ARG A 414 2.79 -2.91 -1.18
C ARG A 414 3.13 -4.40 -1.06
N ALA A 415 4.04 -4.74 -0.16
CA ALA A 415 4.46 -6.13 0.06
C ALA A 415 3.32 -7.03 0.58
N LEU A 416 2.42 -6.48 1.42
CA LEU A 416 1.42 -7.25 2.15
C LEU A 416 0.00 -7.11 1.59
N LYS A 417 -0.37 -5.95 1.04
CA LYS A 417 -1.73 -5.64 0.58
C LYS A 417 -2.27 -6.67 -0.43
N ARG A 418 -1.44 -7.09 -1.39
CA ARG A 418 -1.82 -8.06 -2.43
C ARG A 418 -2.05 -9.47 -1.89
N MET A 419 -1.58 -9.76 -0.69
CA MET A 419 -1.80 -11.03 0.01
C MET A 419 -3.15 -11.09 0.74
N ILE A 420 -3.85 -9.99 0.91
CA ILE A 420 -5.20 -9.97 1.46
C ILE A 420 -6.17 -10.42 0.36
N PRO A 421 -7.04 -11.44 0.60
CA PRO A 421 -8.06 -11.83 -0.36
C PRO A 421 -9.01 -10.67 -0.69
N ALA A 422 -9.43 -10.56 -1.95
CA ALA A 422 -10.30 -9.47 -2.39
C ALA A 422 -11.68 -9.46 -1.71
N ASP A 423 -12.15 -10.64 -1.31
CA ASP A 423 -13.43 -10.88 -0.62
C ASP A 423 -13.31 -10.87 0.92
N TYR A 424 -12.12 -10.53 1.46
CA TYR A 424 -11.94 -10.48 2.92
C TYR A 424 -12.83 -9.40 3.54
N PRO A 425 -13.72 -9.74 4.50
CA PRO A 425 -14.79 -8.83 4.92
C PRO A 425 -14.33 -7.67 5.80
N TYR A 426 -13.15 -7.75 6.41
CA TYR A 426 -12.67 -6.74 7.35
C TYR A 426 -11.83 -5.65 6.69
N VAL A 427 -11.88 -4.46 7.26
CA VAL A 427 -10.83 -3.45 7.12
C VAL A 427 -9.66 -3.87 8.01
N VAL A 428 -8.47 -3.92 7.44
CA VAL A 428 -7.26 -4.37 8.14
C VAL A 428 -6.32 -3.19 8.35
N ARG A 429 -5.99 -2.90 9.60
CA ARG A 429 -4.96 -1.91 9.94
C ARG A 429 -3.78 -2.59 10.61
N VAL A 430 -2.62 -2.50 9.98
CA VAL A 430 -1.33 -2.91 10.55
C VAL A 430 -0.62 -1.67 11.07
N VAL A 431 -0.11 -1.71 12.29
CA VAL A 431 0.76 -0.67 12.85
C VAL A 431 2.07 -1.33 13.24
N SER A 432 3.16 -0.83 12.69
CA SER A 432 4.52 -1.30 12.98
C SER A 432 5.30 -0.23 13.72
N ASP A 433 5.65 -0.50 14.95
CA ASP A 433 6.51 0.33 15.78
C ASP A 433 7.93 -0.24 15.78
N ILE A 434 8.89 0.53 15.32
CA ILE A 434 10.29 0.13 15.30
C ILE A 434 10.88 0.41 16.68
N LEU A 435 11.29 -0.65 17.36
CA LEU A 435 11.84 -0.58 18.73
C LEU A 435 13.35 -0.46 18.74
N GLU A 436 14.01 -1.02 17.70
CA GLU A 436 15.45 -0.99 17.53
C GLU A 436 15.80 -1.00 16.04
N SER A 437 16.83 -0.28 15.61
CA SER A 437 17.20 -0.19 14.20
C SER A 437 18.70 -0.11 13.96
N ASN A 438 19.21 -1.15 13.28
CA ASN A 438 20.53 -1.19 12.66
C ASN A 438 20.45 -1.90 11.31
N GLY A 439 19.89 -1.19 10.30
CA GLY A 439 19.70 -1.66 8.93
C GLY A 439 18.33 -2.29 8.67
N SER A 440 17.69 -1.80 7.65
CA SER A 440 16.40 -2.22 7.06
C SER A 440 15.26 -2.57 8.03
N SER A 441 14.82 -1.58 8.78
CA SER A 441 13.62 -1.67 9.62
C SER A 441 12.32 -1.87 8.82
N SER A 442 12.26 -1.43 7.56
CA SER A 442 11.10 -1.68 6.68
C SER A 442 10.93 -3.18 6.37
N MET A 443 12.03 -3.92 6.21
CA MET A 443 11.96 -5.38 6.00
C MET A 443 11.60 -6.12 7.28
N ALA A 444 12.01 -5.62 8.45
CA ALA A 444 11.51 -6.11 9.73
C ALA A 444 10.00 -5.88 9.87
N THR A 445 9.47 -4.73 9.40
CA THR A 445 8.04 -4.44 9.34
C THR A 445 7.27 -5.44 8.47
N VAL A 446 7.79 -5.80 7.29
CA VAL A 446 7.16 -6.80 6.42
C VAL A 446 7.05 -8.15 7.13
N CYS A 447 8.13 -8.59 7.78
CA CYS A 447 8.17 -9.86 8.49
C CYS A 447 7.25 -9.86 9.72
N ALA A 448 7.32 -8.83 10.57
CA ALA A 448 6.46 -8.67 11.74
C ALA A 448 4.99 -8.50 11.35
N GLY A 449 4.71 -7.75 10.27
CA GLY A 449 3.37 -7.57 9.72
C GLY A 449 2.76 -8.88 9.23
N THR A 450 3.53 -9.72 8.53
CA THR A 450 3.11 -11.07 8.13
C THR A 450 2.72 -11.91 9.34
N LEU A 451 3.60 -11.98 10.35
CA LEU A 451 3.34 -12.71 11.60
C LEU A 451 2.08 -12.21 12.32
N ALA A 452 1.94 -10.89 12.44
CA ALA A 452 0.80 -10.26 13.13
C ALA A 452 -0.52 -10.48 12.37
N LEU A 453 -0.52 -10.47 11.03
CA LEU A 453 -1.68 -10.81 10.22
C LEU A 453 -2.10 -12.27 10.41
N MET A 454 -1.15 -13.18 10.43
CA MET A 454 -1.41 -14.60 10.69
C MET A 454 -1.90 -14.83 12.13
N ASP A 455 -1.34 -14.12 13.11
CA ASP A 455 -1.80 -14.15 14.51
C ASP A 455 -3.22 -13.60 14.67
N ALA A 456 -3.59 -12.59 13.89
CA ALA A 456 -4.95 -12.04 13.86
C ALA A 456 -5.98 -12.98 13.22
N GLY A 457 -5.58 -14.10 12.63
CA GLY A 457 -6.47 -15.00 11.88
C GLY A 457 -6.86 -14.48 10.50
N VAL A 458 -6.16 -13.45 9.99
CA VAL A 458 -6.35 -12.98 8.61
C VAL A 458 -5.88 -14.04 7.65
N LYS A 459 -6.78 -14.53 6.80
CA LYS A 459 -6.49 -15.59 5.83
C LYS A 459 -5.71 -15.03 4.63
N ILE A 460 -4.48 -14.57 4.89
CA ILE A 460 -3.60 -14.12 3.80
C ILE A 460 -3.36 -15.24 2.80
N LYS A 461 -3.20 -14.92 1.51
CA LYS A 461 -2.96 -15.91 0.45
C LYS A 461 -1.71 -16.74 0.73
N LYS A 462 -0.62 -16.08 1.10
CA LYS A 462 0.68 -16.68 1.44
C LYS A 462 1.46 -15.78 2.39
N PRO A 463 2.32 -16.33 3.25
CA PRO A 463 3.22 -15.53 4.06
C PRO A 463 4.30 -14.86 3.21
N VAL A 464 4.69 -13.65 3.60
CA VAL A 464 5.69 -12.81 2.94
C VAL A 464 6.86 -12.57 3.88
N SER A 465 8.07 -12.64 3.35
CA SER A 465 9.28 -12.16 4.02
C SER A 465 9.95 -11.04 3.20
N GLY A 466 10.89 -10.35 3.81
CA GLY A 466 11.68 -9.31 3.15
C GLY A 466 13.12 -9.29 3.62
N ILE A 467 14.02 -8.92 2.71
CA ILE A 467 15.45 -8.79 2.97
C ILE A 467 15.99 -7.51 2.33
N ALA A 468 17.01 -6.91 2.94
CA ALA A 468 17.78 -5.83 2.33
C ALA A 468 19.17 -6.36 1.92
N MET A 469 19.49 -6.13 0.67
CA MET A 469 20.75 -6.45 0.06
C MET A 469 21.59 -5.18 -0.08
N GLY A 470 22.91 -5.33 -0.01
CA GLY A 470 23.86 -4.28 -0.31
C GLY A 470 24.86 -4.69 -1.36
N LEU A 471 25.62 -3.72 -1.80
CA LEU A 471 26.72 -3.92 -2.73
C LEU A 471 27.89 -3.06 -2.32
N ILE A 472 29.08 -3.63 -2.40
CA ILE A 472 30.35 -2.93 -2.33
C ILE A 472 31.09 -3.22 -3.64
N THR A 473 31.58 -2.18 -4.32
CA THR A 473 32.38 -2.30 -5.55
C THR A 473 33.77 -1.69 -5.36
N ASP A 474 34.73 -2.05 -6.16
CA ASP A 474 35.97 -1.27 -6.29
C ASP A 474 35.77 -0.08 -7.24
N LYS A 475 36.76 0.81 -7.30
CA LYS A 475 36.68 2.05 -8.12
C LYS A 475 36.46 1.79 -9.61
N ASP A 476 36.86 0.62 -10.10
CA ASP A 476 36.75 0.24 -11.51
C ASP A 476 35.53 -0.65 -11.79
N ASN A 477 34.68 -0.92 -10.77
CA ASN A 477 33.51 -1.83 -10.79
C ASN A 477 33.87 -3.26 -11.29
N VAL A 478 35.11 -3.68 -11.13
CA VAL A 478 35.61 -5.02 -11.55
C VAL A 478 35.41 -6.03 -10.39
N LYS A 479 35.79 -5.62 -9.17
CA LYS A 479 35.64 -6.44 -7.99
C LYS A 479 34.42 -5.94 -7.20
N TYR A 480 33.52 -6.85 -6.82
CA TYR A 480 32.34 -6.51 -6.05
C TYR A 480 31.96 -7.59 -5.05
N ALA A 481 31.22 -7.21 -4.02
CA ALA A 481 30.64 -8.11 -3.04
C ALA A 481 29.15 -7.75 -2.81
N ILE A 482 28.27 -8.73 -3.01
CA ILE A 482 26.84 -8.59 -2.72
C ILE A 482 26.61 -9.06 -1.30
N LEU A 483 25.96 -8.22 -0.47
CA LEU A 483 25.76 -8.44 0.93
C LEU A 483 24.29 -8.75 1.23
N SER A 484 24.02 -9.85 1.92
CA SER A 484 22.69 -10.19 2.44
C SER A 484 22.46 -9.55 3.82
N ASP A 485 21.29 -9.01 4.08
CA ASP A 485 20.91 -8.42 5.38
C ASP A 485 21.92 -7.37 5.87
N ILE A 486 21.94 -6.22 5.20
CA ILE A 486 22.88 -5.14 5.47
C ILE A 486 22.62 -4.44 6.80
N LEU A 487 23.73 -4.01 7.42
CA LEU A 487 23.74 -3.08 8.55
C LEU A 487 23.47 -1.64 8.09
N GLY A 488 23.12 -0.76 9.02
CA GLY A 488 23.01 0.67 8.74
C GLY A 488 24.29 1.30 8.21
N ASP A 489 25.45 0.90 8.76
CA ASP A 489 26.76 1.35 8.33
C ASP A 489 27.08 0.86 6.90
N GLU A 490 26.72 -0.37 6.57
CA GLU A 490 26.90 -0.96 5.22
C GLU A 490 25.96 -0.34 4.18
N ASP A 491 24.75 0.10 4.57
CA ASP A 491 23.88 0.93 3.72
C ASP A 491 24.55 2.28 3.45
N HIS A 492 25.09 2.94 4.48
CA HIS A 492 25.69 4.27 4.37
C HIS A 492 26.99 4.26 3.53
N LEU A 493 27.86 3.29 3.76
CA LEU A 493 29.18 3.16 3.11
C LEU A 493 29.14 2.40 1.78
N GLY A 494 28.02 1.75 1.46
CA GLY A 494 27.84 0.91 0.29
C GLY A 494 27.32 1.64 -0.94
N ASP A 495 27.29 0.90 -2.06
CA ASP A 495 26.93 1.39 -3.40
C ASP A 495 25.49 1.07 -3.79
N MET A 496 24.78 0.22 -3.03
CA MET A 496 23.40 -0.18 -3.29
C MET A 496 22.67 -0.49 -1.98
N ASP A 497 21.42 -0.07 -1.88
CA ASP A 497 20.41 -0.54 -0.94
C ASP A 497 19.26 -1.17 -1.74
N PHE A 498 19.13 -2.48 -1.68
CA PHE A 498 18.17 -3.24 -2.47
C PHE A 498 17.28 -4.10 -1.59
N LYS A 499 16.02 -3.69 -1.45
CA LYS A 499 15.00 -4.38 -0.65
C LYS A 499 14.13 -5.24 -1.56
N VAL A 500 13.98 -6.50 -1.23
CA VAL A 500 13.16 -7.47 -1.96
C VAL A 500 12.24 -8.19 -0.99
N THR A 501 10.95 -8.15 -1.28
CA THR A 501 9.92 -8.88 -0.51
C THR A 501 9.26 -9.95 -1.39
N GLY A 502 8.74 -10.99 -0.78
CA GLY A 502 8.00 -11.99 -1.54
C GLY A 502 7.63 -13.24 -0.74
N THR A 503 6.88 -14.08 -1.39
CA THR A 503 6.47 -15.42 -0.95
C THR A 503 7.49 -16.47 -1.39
N ARG A 504 7.17 -17.76 -1.26
CA ARG A 504 8.00 -18.83 -1.84
C ARG A 504 8.03 -18.80 -3.36
N ASP A 505 6.96 -18.30 -3.99
CA ASP A 505 6.73 -18.43 -5.42
C ASP A 505 7.23 -17.23 -6.23
N GLY A 506 7.34 -16.04 -5.61
CA GLY A 506 7.82 -14.87 -6.33
C GLY A 506 7.89 -13.60 -5.47
N ILE A 507 8.26 -12.52 -6.14
CA ILE A 507 8.44 -11.19 -5.56
C ILE A 507 7.09 -10.50 -5.44
N THR A 508 6.84 -9.81 -4.31
CA THR A 508 5.63 -9.01 -4.08
C THR A 508 5.88 -7.51 -4.11
N ALA A 509 7.05 -7.06 -3.67
CA ALA A 509 7.47 -5.66 -3.81
C ALA A 509 9.00 -5.57 -3.82
N THR A 510 9.49 -4.49 -4.41
CA THR A 510 10.92 -4.19 -4.46
C THR A 510 11.18 -2.70 -4.33
N GLN A 511 12.34 -2.37 -3.76
CA GLN A 511 12.87 -1.01 -3.73
C GLN A 511 14.38 -1.08 -3.82
N MET A 512 14.95 -0.49 -4.87
CA MET A 512 16.38 -0.45 -5.11
C MET A 512 16.86 0.99 -5.27
N ASP A 513 17.93 1.32 -4.57
CA ASP A 513 18.66 2.58 -4.67
C ASP A 513 20.12 2.28 -4.99
N ILE A 514 20.63 2.84 -6.08
CA ILE A 514 22.02 2.73 -6.48
C ILE A 514 22.71 4.06 -6.22
N LYS A 515 23.88 4.02 -5.59
CA LYS A 515 24.66 5.19 -5.15
C LYS A 515 25.97 5.35 -5.93
N CYS A 516 26.26 4.44 -6.86
CA CYS A 516 27.39 4.50 -7.78
C CYS A 516 26.90 4.80 -9.20
N ASP A 517 27.83 4.88 -10.17
CA ASP A 517 27.52 5.17 -11.58
C ASP A 517 26.74 4.05 -12.30
N GLY A 518 26.12 3.17 -11.55
CA GLY A 518 25.24 2.11 -12.03
C GLY A 518 25.87 0.71 -11.95
N LEU A 519 25.03 -0.29 -12.24
CA LEU A 519 25.38 -1.70 -12.12
C LEU A 519 25.09 -2.44 -13.42
N SER A 520 25.90 -3.45 -13.71
CA SER A 520 25.61 -4.36 -14.80
C SER A 520 24.42 -5.25 -14.49
N TYR A 521 23.71 -5.69 -15.53
CA TYR A 521 22.59 -6.63 -15.39
C TYR A 521 23.00 -7.93 -14.71
N GLU A 522 24.23 -8.39 -14.92
CA GLU A 522 24.77 -9.60 -14.26
C GLU A 522 24.85 -9.44 -12.74
N VAL A 523 25.27 -8.28 -12.25
CA VAL A 523 25.32 -7.98 -10.81
C VAL A 523 23.90 -7.91 -10.23
N LEU A 524 22.97 -7.28 -10.95
CA LEU A 524 21.55 -7.20 -10.54
C LEU A 524 20.91 -8.58 -10.48
N GLU A 525 21.14 -9.44 -11.46
CA GLU A 525 20.67 -10.83 -11.47
C GLU A 525 21.19 -11.62 -10.28
N LYS A 526 22.49 -11.52 -10.00
CA LYS A 526 23.12 -12.18 -8.83
C LYS A 526 22.55 -11.65 -7.52
N ALA A 527 22.31 -10.34 -7.41
CA ALA A 527 21.73 -9.72 -6.23
C ALA A 527 20.29 -10.22 -5.99
N LEU A 528 19.47 -10.31 -7.04
CA LEU A 528 18.10 -10.85 -6.97
C LEU A 528 18.10 -12.33 -6.54
N ASN A 529 18.97 -13.15 -7.11
CA ASN A 529 19.06 -14.57 -6.77
C ASN A 529 19.55 -14.77 -5.32
N GLN A 530 20.53 -14.00 -4.85
CA GLN A 530 21.01 -14.04 -3.46
C GLN A 530 19.91 -13.50 -2.50
N ALA A 531 19.15 -12.49 -2.90
CA ALA A 531 18.00 -12.00 -2.15
C ALA A 531 16.91 -13.07 -2.00
N ARG A 532 16.67 -13.87 -3.05
CA ARG A 532 15.72 -14.98 -3.00
C ARG A 532 16.13 -16.02 -1.96
N GLU A 533 17.38 -16.43 -1.91
CA GLU A 533 17.89 -17.38 -0.91
C GLU A 533 17.72 -16.83 0.51
N GLY A 534 18.12 -15.59 0.74
CA GLY A 534 17.98 -14.93 2.03
C GLY A 534 16.51 -14.76 2.46
N ARG A 535 15.65 -14.38 1.53
CA ARG A 535 14.20 -14.21 1.75
C ARG A 535 13.55 -15.55 2.11
N LEU A 536 13.91 -16.64 1.45
CA LEU A 536 13.40 -17.98 1.75
C LEU A 536 13.89 -18.48 3.12
N HIS A 537 15.14 -18.18 3.50
CA HIS A 537 15.64 -18.47 4.85
C HIS A 537 14.81 -17.77 5.94
N ILE A 538 14.55 -16.46 5.77
CA ILE A 538 13.72 -15.68 6.71
C ILE A 538 12.29 -16.24 6.75
N LEU A 539 11.73 -16.56 5.58
CA LEU A 539 10.37 -17.10 5.47
C LEU A 539 10.20 -18.43 6.20
N ASN A 540 11.21 -19.30 6.18
CA ASN A 540 11.19 -20.56 6.93
C ASN A 540 11.07 -20.28 8.45
N ILE A 541 11.81 -19.31 8.97
CA ILE A 541 11.74 -18.94 10.41
C ILE A 541 10.35 -18.36 10.75
N ILE A 542 9.77 -17.54 9.86
CA ILE A 542 8.39 -17.04 10.02
C ILE A 542 7.40 -18.21 10.09
N THR A 543 7.50 -19.17 9.17
CA THR A 543 6.58 -20.32 9.12
C THR A 543 6.82 -21.33 10.23
N ASP A 544 8.04 -21.43 10.77
CA ASP A 544 8.33 -22.20 11.98
C ASP A 544 7.70 -21.57 13.23
N THR A 545 7.58 -20.24 13.28
CA THR A 545 6.93 -19.52 14.38
C THR A 545 5.40 -19.64 14.32
N ILE A 546 4.81 -19.48 13.16
CA ILE A 546 3.39 -19.67 12.87
C ILE A 546 3.22 -20.20 11.45
N ALA A 547 2.84 -21.48 11.33
CA ALA A 547 2.77 -22.17 10.04
C ALA A 547 1.61 -21.70 9.16
N GLU A 548 0.45 -21.43 9.78
CA GLU A 548 -0.78 -21.01 9.12
C GLU A 548 -1.48 -19.91 9.94
N PRO A 549 -2.28 -19.04 9.31
CA PRO A 549 -3.11 -18.10 10.04
C PRO A 549 -4.00 -18.82 11.04
N ARG A 550 -4.18 -18.24 12.24
CA ARG A 550 -5.05 -18.81 13.27
C ARG A 550 -6.42 -19.17 12.69
N ALA A 551 -6.97 -20.27 13.15
CA ALA A 551 -8.25 -20.81 12.63
C ALA A 551 -9.41 -19.85 12.87
N ASP A 552 -9.39 -19.12 14.00
CA ASP A 552 -10.43 -18.17 14.40
C ASP A 552 -9.81 -16.86 14.89
N LEU A 553 -10.61 -15.79 14.88
CA LEU A 553 -10.26 -14.48 15.42
C LEU A 553 -10.20 -14.53 16.95
N LYS A 554 -9.46 -13.61 17.56
CA LYS A 554 -9.46 -13.44 19.02
C LYS A 554 -10.89 -13.12 19.53
N PRO A 555 -11.23 -13.50 20.77
CA PRO A 555 -12.59 -13.33 21.30
C PRO A 555 -13.11 -11.88 21.28
N HIS A 556 -12.22 -10.90 21.40
CA HIS A 556 -12.55 -9.48 21.40
C HIS A 556 -12.46 -8.81 20.01
N ALA A 557 -12.08 -9.55 18.98
CA ALA A 557 -12.12 -9.04 17.61
C ALA A 557 -13.57 -8.96 17.11
N PRO A 558 -13.94 -7.94 16.33
CA PRO A 558 -15.27 -7.82 15.78
C PRO A 558 -15.58 -9.02 14.87
N ARG A 559 -16.83 -9.52 14.96
CA ARG A 559 -17.34 -10.54 14.06
C ARG A 559 -18.17 -9.88 12.98
N ILE A 560 -18.08 -10.36 11.76
CA ILE A 560 -18.85 -9.89 10.61
C ILE A 560 -19.54 -11.08 9.96
N GLU A 561 -20.86 -10.93 9.73
CA GLU A 561 -21.67 -11.84 8.93
C GLU A 561 -22.32 -11.07 7.80
N THR A 562 -22.42 -11.68 6.65
CA THR A 562 -23.05 -11.08 5.48
C THR A 562 -24.32 -11.84 5.09
N MET A 563 -25.31 -11.12 4.61
CA MET A 563 -26.52 -11.71 4.03
C MET A 563 -26.98 -10.90 2.81
N ILE A 564 -27.59 -11.59 1.87
CA ILE A 564 -28.14 -10.98 0.67
C ILE A 564 -29.67 -10.97 0.80
N ILE A 565 -30.28 -9.85 0.42
CA ILE A 565 -31.72 -9.68 0.36
C ILE A 565 -32.13 -9.16 -1.04
N PRO A 566 -33.38 -9.41 -1.48
CA PRO A 566 -33.90 -8.78 -2.68
C PRO A 566 -33.89 -7.25 -2.60
N LYS A 567 -33.61 -6.58 -3.72
CA LYS A 567 -33.55 -5.10 -3.79
C LYS A 567 -34.79 -4.40 -3.24
N ASP A 568 -35.97 -4.92 -3.53
CA ASP A 568 -37.25 -4.37 -3.07
C ASP A 568 -37.41 -4.40 -1.55
N MET A 569 -36.63 -5.24 -0.84
CA MET A 569 -36.61 -5.32 0.61
C MET A 569 -35.66 -4.33 1.29
N ILE A 570 -34.74 -3.71 0.56
CA ILE A 570 -33.79 -2.73 1.12
C ILE A 570 -34.55 -1.62 1.85
N GLY A 571 -35.59 -1.06 1.21
CA GLY A 571 -36.41 -0.02 1.81
C GLY A 571 -37.15 -0.45 3.08
N ALA A 572 -37.57 -1.71 3.16
CA ALA A 572 -38.24 -2.27 4.33
C ALA A 572 -37.29 -2.45 5.52
N VAL A 573 -36.05 -2.84 5.28
CA VAL A 573 -35.02 -3.00 6.32
C VAL A 573 -34.51 -1.64 6.83
N ILE A 574 -34.34 -0.67 5.94
CA ILE A 574 -33.91 0.68 6.33
C ILE A 574 -35.05 1.40 7.06
N GLY A 575 -36.26 1.32 6.53
CA GLY A 575 -37.45 2.00 7.04
C GLY A 575 -37.43 3.52 6.82
N PRO A 576 -38.58 4.20 7.10
CA PRO A 576 -38.69 5.64 6.92
C PRO A 576 -37.68 6.41 7.76
N GLY A 577 -36.78 7.16 7.07
CA GLY A 577 -35.70 7.92 7.72
C GLY A 577 -34.72 7.07 8.51
N GLY A 578 -34.54 5.79 8.16
CA GLY A 578 -33.61 4.89 8.82
C GLY A 578 -34.06 4.31 10.17
N LYS A 579 -35.33 4.51 10.57
CA LYS A 579 -35.83 4.14 11.90
C LYS A 579 -35.81 2.63 12.18
N ILE A 580 -36.04 1.81 11.16
CA ILE A 580 -36.07 0.34 11.34
C ILE A 580 -34.66 -0.20 11.55
N ILE A 581 -33.74 0.19 10.71
CA ILE A 581 -32.34 -0.25 10.85
C ILE A 581 -31.72 0.24 12.17
N GLN A 582 -32.04 1.47 12.60
CA GLN A 582 -31.60 1.99 13.91
C GLN A 582 -32.19 1.16 15.06
N SER A 583 -33.46 0.82 14.99
CA SER A 583 -34.11 -0.03 15.99
C SER A 583 -33.50 -1.44 16.05
N ILE A 584 -33.13 -2.01 14.90
CA ILE A 584 -32.43 -3.31 14.84
C ILE A 584 -31.08 -3.18 15.54
N GLN A 585 -30.31 -2.14 15.23
CA GLN A 585 -28.99 -1.90 15.81
C GLN A 585 -29.05 -1.69 17.33
N GLU A 586 -29.98 -0.83 17.80
CA GLU A 586 -30.17 -0.56 19.22
C GLU A 586 -30.60 -1.81 20.01
N ALA A 587 -31.50 -2.62 19.46
CA ALA A 587 -32.00 -3.80 20.12
C ALA A 587 -31.02 -4.98 20.13
N SER A 588 -30.22 -5.16 19.08
CA SER A 588 -29.27 -6.26 18.96
C SER A 588 -27.87 -5.91 19.49
N GLY A 589 -27.51 -4.61 19.53
CA GLY A 589 -26.15 -4.16 19.80
C GLY A 589 -25.19 -4.41 18.63
N ALA A 590 -25.70 -4.75 17.44
CA ALA A 590 -24.92 -4.95 16.24
C ALA A 590 -24.97 -3.70 15.34
N VAL A 591 -23.91 -3.47 14.56
CA VAL A 591 -23.90 -2.47 13.48
C VAL A 591 -24.35 -3.16 12.21
N VAL A 592 -25.26 -2.55 11.46
CA VAL A 592 -25.82 -3.07 10.21
C VAL A 592 -25.60 -2.05 9.10
N THR A 593 -24.93 -2.45 8.03
CA THR A 593 -24.77 -1.64 6.80
C THR A 593 -25.43 -2.35 5.62
N ILE A 594 -25.98 -1.60 4.68
CA ILE A 594 -26.66 -2.14 3.51
C ILE A 594 -26.17 -1.39 2.27
N ASP A 595 -25.72 -2.15 1.26
CA ASP A 595 -25.36 -1.66 -0.06
C ASP A 595 -26.20 -2.33 -1.13
N GLU A 596 -26.54 -1.57 -2.18
CA GLU A 596 -27.12 -2.13 -3.39
C GLU A 596 -25.99 -2.52 -4.36
N ILE A 597 -25.83 -3.82 -4.63
CA ILE A 597 -24.82 -4.36 -5.56
C ILE A 597 -25.54 -5.32 -6.51
N ASN A 598 -25.36 -5.15 -7.82
CA ASN A 598 -25.92 -6.03 -8.85
C ASN A 598 -27.45 -6.26 -8.73
N ASN A 599 -28.18 -5.24 -8.31
CA ASN A 599 -29.65 -5.30 -8.13
C ASN A 599 -30.09 -6.17 -6.94
N GLU A 600 -29.21 -6.39 -5.96
CA GLU A 600 -29.45 -7.07 -4.68
C GLU A 600 -29.03 -6.17 -3.51
N GLY A 601 -29.62 -6.38 -2.34
CA GLY A 601 -29.22 -5.74 -1.10
C GLY A 601 -28.18 -6.59 -0.36
N HIS A 602 -26.95 -6.13 -0.29
CA HIS A 602 -25.90 -6.76 0.49
C HIS A 602 -25.85 -6.15 1.88
N ILE A 603 -26.15 -6.95 2.88
CA ILE A 603 -26.16 -6.55 4.30
C ILE A 603 -24.91 -7.10 4.96
N GLU A 604 -24.13 -6.22 5.59
CA GLU A 604 -23.05 -6.56 6.50
C GLU A 604 -23.48 -6.28 7.93
N ILE A 605 -23.35 -7.27 8.81
CA ILE A 605 -23.74 -7.21 10.22
C ILE A 605 -22.50 -7.48 11.06
N SER A 606 -22.10 -6.53 11.87
CA SER A 606 -20.90 -6.63 12.70
C SER A 606 -21.21 -6.38 14.18
N ALA A 607 -20.58 -7.17 15.06
CA ALA A 607 -20.68 -7.01 16.51
C ALA A 607 -19.48 -7.66 17.22
N ALA A 608 -19.27 -7.28 18.48
CA ALA A 608 -18.24 -7.87 19.33
C ALA A 608 -18.53 -9.34 19.72
N ASN A 609 -19.79 -9.81 19.55
CA ASN A 609 -20.17 -11.18 19.89
C ASN A 609 -21.20 -11.74 18.89
N LEU A 610 -21.23 -13.07 18.78
CA LEU A 610 -22.12 -13.79 17.86
C LEU A 610 -23.60 -13.69 18.20
N ASP A 611 -23.95 -13.50 19.46
CA ASP A 611 -25.36 -13.46 19.86
C ASP A 611 -26.05 -12.18 19.37
N SER A 612 -25.36 -11.06 19.42
CA SER A 612 -25.80 -9.79 18.81
C SER A 612 -26.01 -9.93 17.30
N ILE A 613 -25.10 -10.61 16.60
CA ILE A 613 -25.23 -10.86 15.16
C ILE A 613 -26.46 -11.74 14.87
N LYS A 614 -26.62 -12.83 15.60
CA LYS A 614 -27.76 -13.74 15.42
C LYS A 614 -29.09 -13.03 15.67
N ASP A 615 -29.16 -12.16 16.68
CA ASP A 615 -30.37 -11.37 16.95
C ASP A 615 -30.66 -10.39 15.81
N ALA A 616 -29.64 -9.67 15.30
CA ALA A 616 -29.79 -8.79 14.14
C ALA A 616 -30.27 -9.55 12.91
N ILE A 617 -29.63 -10.69 12.58
CA ILE A 617 -30.01 -11.56 11.48
C ILE A 617 -31.47 -12.03 11.62
N ARG A 618 -31.86 -12.45 12.82
CA ARG A 618 -33.23 -12.88 13.09
C ARG A 618 -34.24 -11.78 12.80
N ARG A 619 -33.96 -10.55 13.25
CA ARG A 619 -34.82 -9.37 13.03
C ARG A 619 -34.90 -9.01 11.55
N ILE A 620 -33.78 -9.00 10.84
CA ILE A 620 -33.75 -8.73 9.39
C ILE A 620 -34.51 -9.81 8.64
N LYS A 621 -34.30 -11.10 8.94
CA LYS A 621 -35.04 -12.21 8.33
C LYS A 621 -36.54 -12.10 8.57
N SER A 622 -36.99 -11.66 9.75
CA SER A 622 -38.40 -11.49 10.01
C SER A 622 -39.06 -10.40 9.15
N ILE A 623 -38.30 -9.35 8.79
CA ILE A 623 -38.77 -8.27 7.93
C ILE A 623 -38.74 -8.68 6.45
N THR A 624 -37.74 -9.44 6.05
CA THR A 624 -37.51 -9.84 4.65
C THR A 624 -38.18 -11.15 4.27
N ALA A 625 -38.78 -11.86 5.24
CA ALA A 625 -39.49 -13.10 4.98
C ALA A 625 -40.65 -12.89 4.00
N GLN A 626 -40.69 -13.72 2.97
CA GLN A 626 -41.78 -13.75 2.00
C GLN A 626 -42.64 -14.98 2.27
N PRO A 627 -43.99 -14.84 2.24
CA PRO A 627 -44.86 -16.00 2.35
C PRO A 627 -44.70 -16.94 1.13
N GLU A 628 -44.60 -18.24 1.38
CA GLU A 628 -44.48 -19.26 0.32
C GLU A 628 -45.77 -20.10 0.25
N GLU A 629 -46.24 -20.36 -0.98
CA GLU A 629 -47.39 -21.26 -1.21
C GLU A 629 -47.10 -22.68 -0.72
N GLY A 630 -48.04 -23.21 0.05
CA GLY A 630 -47.92 -24.55 0.61
C GLY A 630 -47.36 -24.63 2.01
N GLU A 631 -46.75 -23.55 2.53
CA GLU A 631 -46.19 -23.47 3.88
C GLU A 631 -47.26 -23.18 4.94
N THR A 632 -46.97 -23.58 6.17
CA THR A 632 -47.87 -23.39 7.34
C THR A 632 -47.34 -22.28 8.23
N TYR A 633 -48.22 -21.35 8.57
CA TYR A 633 -47.90 -20.19 9.41
C TYR A 633 -48.79 -20.18 10.65
N THR A 634 -48.21 -19.74 11.75
CA THR A 634 -49.01 -19.35 12.93
C THR A 634 -49.11 -17.83 12.93
N GLY A 635 -50.30 -17.32 12.77
CA GLY A 635 -50.54 -15.88 12.64
C GLY A 635 -51.61 -15.38 13.59
N VAL A 636 -51.65 -14.08 13.79
CA VAL A 636 -52.63 -13.41 14.67
C VAL A 636 -53.79 -12.85 13.85
N VAL A 637 -55.01 -13.08 14.29
CA VAL A 637 -56.23 -12.55 13.67
C VAL A 637 -56.29 -11.04 13.91
N LYS A 638 -56.17 -10.23 12.86
CA LYS A 638 -56.18 -8.77 12.91
C LYS A 638 -57.60 -8.20 12.85
N SER A 639 -58.45 -8.77 12.03
CA SER A 639 -59.86 -8.32 11.89
C SER A 639 -60.72 -9.44 11.35
N ILE A 640 -62.02 -9.40 11.73
CA ILE A 640 -63.03 -10.35 11.33
C ILE A 640 -64.10 -9.64 10.50
N LEU A 641 -64.39 -10.21 9.32
CA LEU A 641 -65.44 -9.75 8.42
C LEU A 641 -66.49 -10.87 8.22
N PRO A 642 -67.70 -10.58 7.73
CA PRO A 642 -68.75 -11.59 7.58
C PRO A 642 -68.38 -12.80 6.71
N PHE A 643 -67.35 -12.62 5.82
CA PHE A 643 -66.93 -13.67 4.87
C PHE A 643 -65.61 -14.35 5.27
N GLY A 644 -64.91 -13.91 6.34
CA GLY A 644 -63.66 -14.48 6.79
C GLY A 644 -62.87 -13.60 7.73
N ALA A 645 -61.65 -14.02 8.08
CA ALA A 645 -60.74 -13.28 8.95
C ALA A 645 -59.45 -12.91 8.20
N PHE A 646 -58.92 -11.73 8.49
CA PHE A 646 -57.55 -11.37 8.09
C PHE A 646 -56.57 -11.81 9.17
N VAL A 647 -55.63 -12.64 8.79
CA VAL A 647 -54.62 -13.22 9.68
C VAL A 647 -53.24 -12.69 9.23
N GLU A 648 -52.52 -12.06 10.13
CA GLU A 648 -51.13 -11.65 9.90
C GLU A 648 -50.24 -12.86 10.06
N ILE A 649 -49.79 -13.41 8.93
CA ILE A 649 -48.93 -14.61 8.86
C ILE A 649 -47.45 -14.31 8.99
N LEU A 650 -47.02 -13.10 8.60
CA LEU A 650 -45.68 -12.54 8.79
C LEU A 650 -45.86 -11.03 9.08
N PRO A 651 -44.86 -10.36 9.71
CA PRO A 651 -44.98 -8.93 10.00
C PRO A 651 -45.37 -8.08 8.79
N GLY A 652 -46.52 -7.42 8.83
CA GLY A 652 -47.09 -6.62 7.76
C GLY A 652 -47.62 -7.41 6.56
N LYS A 653 -47.79 -8.72 6.67
CA LYS A 653 -48.35 -9.60 5.61
C LYS A 653 -49.62 -10.26 6.08
N ASP A 654 -50.76 -9.70 5.70
CA ASP A 654 -52.07 -10.20 6.06
C ASP A 654 -52.65 -11.08 4.97
N GLY A 655 -53.13 -12.26 5.33
CA GLY A 655 -53.78 -13.18 4.42
C GLY A 655 -55.26 -13.34 4.79
N LEU A 656 -56.11 -13.60 3.80
CA LEU A 656 -57.54 -13.87 3.97
C LEU A 656 -57.76 -15.34 4.27
N LEU A 657 -58.24 -15.63 5.49
CA LEU A 657 -58.81 -16.92 5.86
C LEU A 657 -60.34 -16.84 5.62
N HIS A 658 -60.77 -17.26 4.44
CA HIS A 658 -62.20 -17.28 4.10
C HIS A 658 -62.98 -18.26 4.99
N ILE A 659 -64.25 -17.97 5.33
CA ILE A 659 -65.09 -18.79 6.20
C ILE A 659 -65.14 -20.25 5.72
N SER A 660 -65.13 -20.52 4.40
CA SER A 660 -65.15 -21.86 3.83
C SER A 660 -63.80 -22.61 3.96
N GLU A 661 -62.77 -21.95 4.40
CA GLU A 661 -61.42 -22.51 4.57
C GLU A 661 -61.03 -22.74 6.04
N ILE A 662 -61.96 -22.50 6.97
CA ILE A 662 -61.77 -22.72 8.42
C ILE A 662 -61.96 -24.21 8.77
N SER A 663 -63.07 -24.83 8.32
CA SER A 663 -63.42 -26.20 8.63
C SER A 663 -63.98 -26.92 7.42
N TRP A 664 -64.01 -28.27 7.45
CA TRP A 664 -64.74 -29.12 6.49
C TRP A 664 -66.26 -29.04 6.68
N ASP A 665 -66.74 -28.70 7.88
CA ASP A 665 -68.14 -28.45 8.15
C ASP A 665 -68.52 -27.04 7.69
N ARG A 666 -69.77 -26.89 7.18
CA ARG A 666 -70.27 -25.61 6.69
C ARG A 666 -70.59 -24.70 7.89
N LEU A 667 -69.86 -23.63 8.06
CA LEU A 667 -70.15 -22.59 9.04
C LEU A 667 -71.19 -21.61 8.48
N GLU A 668 -72.14 -21.21 9.29
CA GLU A 668 -73.23 -20.29 8.90
C GLU A 668 -72.79 -18.83 9.05
N SER A 669 -71.93 -18.52 10.01
CA SER A 669 -71.33 -17.19 10.26
C SER A 669 -69.95 -17.30 10.86
N MET A 670 -69.19 -16.21 10.83
CA MET A 670 -67.87 -16.12 11.51
C MET A 670 -67.99 -16.23 13.03
N GLU A 671 -69.11 -15.79 13.62
CA GLU A 671 -69.40 -15.91 15.05
C GLU A 671 -69.44 -17.38 15.52
N THR A 672 -69.86 -18.33 14.64
CA THR A 672 -69.88 -19.74 14.94
C THR A 672 -68.54 -20.46 14.75
N SER A 673 -67.52 -19.75 14.23
CA SER A 673 -66.22 -20.34 14.01
C SER A 673 -65.34 -20.48 15.28
N GLY A 674 -65.69 -19.73 16.34
CA GLY A 674 -64.93 -19.68 17.57
C GLY A 674 -63.59 -18.91 17.45
N ILE A 675 -63.37 -18.16 16.37
CA ILE A 675 -62.18 -17.35 16.14
C ILE A 675 -62.50 -15.89 16.50
N HIS A 676 -61.63 -15.24 17.29
CA HIS A 676 -61.78 -13.86 17.72
C HIS A 676 -60.58 -13.03 17.27
N GLU A 677 -60.78 -11.71 17.23
CA GLU A 677 -59.63 -10.79 16.97
C GLU A 677 -58.61 -10.89 18.10
N GLY A 678 -57.34 -11.05 17.73
CA GLY A 678 -56.22 -11.27 18.63
C GLY A 678 -55.86 -12.73 18.85
N ASP A 679 -56.69 -13.69 18.37
CA ASP A 679 -56.35 -15.12 18.48
C ASP A 679 -55.18 -15.51 17.60
N GLU A 680 -54.32 -16.41 18.10
CA GLU A 680 -53.32 -17.08 17.32
C GLU A 680 -53.94 -18.31 16.60
N VAL A 681 -53.84 -18.34 15.27
CA VAL A 681 -54.36 -19.44 14.45
C VAL A 681 -53.27 -20.00 13.54
N THR A 682 -53.24 -21.31 13.43
CA THR A 682 -52.35 -21.99 12.48
C THR A 682 -53.09 -22.19 11.15
N VAL A 683 -52.49 -21.61 10.09
CA VAL A 683 -53.07 -21.58 8.74
C VAL A 683 -52.05 -22.04 7.70
N LYS A 684 -52.51 -22.67 6.63
CA LYS A 684 -51.68 -22.98 5.49
C LYS A 684 -51.94 -21.97 4.39
N LEU A 685 -50.85 -21.41 3.79
CA LEU A 685 -50.96 -20.57 2.61
C LEU A 685 -51.22 -21.42 1.38
N ILE A 686 -52.43 -21.32 0.83
CA ILE A 686 -52.85 -22.19 -0.31
C ILE A 686 -52.69 -21.53 -1.66
N GLU A 687 -52.64 -20.20 -1.72
CA GLU A 687 -52.52 -19.48 -2.98
C GLU A 687 -52.01 -18.03 -2.78
N ILE A 688 -51.15 -17.58 -3.64
CA ILE A 688 -50.74 -16.15 -3.77
C ILE A 688 -51.37 -15.64 -5.07
N ASP A 689 -52.35 -14.76 -5.01
CA ASP A 689 -52.93 -14.15 -6.21
C ASP A 689 -51.87 -13.28 -6.92
N LYS A 690 -51.37 -13.75 -8.07
CA LYS A 690 -50.35 -13.10 -8.86
C LYS A 690 -50.74 -11.70 -9.38
N LYS A 691 -52.05 -11.36 -9.44
CA LYS A 691 -52.51 -10.05 -9.89
C LYS A 691 -52.65 -9.03 -8.80
N THR A 692 -53.13 -9.47 -7.63
CA THR A 692 -53.42 -8.58 -6.50
C THR A 692 -52.42 -8.69 -5.36
N GLY A 693 -51.54 -9.68 -5.37
CA GLY A 693 -50.59 -9.95 -4.30
C GLY A 693 -51.22 -10.43 -2.99
N LYS A 694 -52.49 -10.85 -3.03
CA LYS A 694 -53.24 -11.27 -1.83
C LYS A 694 -52.98 -12.71 -1.49
N TYR A 695 -52.81 -12.99 -0.20
CA TYR A 695 -52.58 -14.32 0.36
C TYR A 695 -53.91 -14.98 0.74
N ARG A 696 -54.14 -16.21 0.28
CA ARG A 696 -55.30 -17.03 0.65
C ARG A 696 -54.84 -18.11 1.61
N LEU A 697 -55.49 -18.13 2.75
CA LEU A 697 -55.18 -19.03 3.86
C LEU A 697 -56.23 -20.10 4.05
N SER A 698 -55.85 -21.25 4.57
CA SER A 698 -56.75 -22.34 4.90
C SER A 698 -56.35 -23.06 6.20
N MET A 699 -57.24 -23.15 7.16
CA MET A 699 -57.10 -24.03 8.32
C MET A 699 -57.53 -25.46 7.96
N LYS A 700 -58.55 -25.59 7.13
CA LYS A 700 -59.11 -26.89 6.74
C LYS A 700 -58.10 -27.73 5.96
N ALA A 701 -57.12 -27.11 5.28
CA ALA A 701 -56.04 -27.84 4.59
C ALA A 701 -55.09 -28.55 5.57
N LEU A 702 -55.10 -28.23 6.85
CA LEU A 702 -54.35 -28.86 7.94
C LEU A 702 -55.16 -29.97 8.64
N LEU A 703 -56.46 -30.04 8.38
CA LEU A 703 -57.35 -31.03 8.99
C LEU A 703 -57.45 -32.26 8.09
N PRO A 704 -57.59 -33.48 8.68
CA PRO A 704 -57.83 -34.68 7.91
C PRO A 704 -59.14 -34.57 7.14
N ARG A 705 -59.11 -34.96 5.85
CA ARG A 705 -60.29 -34.90 5.00
C ARG A 705 -61.33 -35.90 5.49
N PRO A 706 -62.59 -35.49 5.77
CA PRO A 706 -63.64 -36.42 6.16
C PRO A 706 -63.86 -37.47 5.05
N GLU A 707 -63.95 -38.75 5.43
CA GLU A 707 -64.33 -39.84 4.49
C GLU A 707 -65.73 -39.56 3.96
N ARG A 708 -65.86 -39.50 2.63
CA ARG A 708 -67.17 -39.40 1.99
C ARG A 708 -67.91 -40.72 2.20
N ALA A 709 -69.05 -40.65 2.92
CA ALA A 709 -70.01 -41.77 2.97
C ALA A 709 -70.45 -42.20 1.56
N PRO A 710 -70.53 -43.50 1.28
CA PRO A 710 -70.90 -43.98 -0.04
C PRO A 710 -72.35 -43.53 -0.41
N ARG A 711 -72.50 -42.93 -1.55
CA ARG A 711 -73.79 -42.61 -2.13
C ARG A 711 -74.56 -43.90 -2.44
N ASN A 712 -75.69 -44.13 -1.75
CA ASN A 712 -76.67 -45.19 -2.08
C ASN A 712 -77.39 -44.84 -3.39
N ASP A 713 -76.99 -45.40 -4.48
CA ASP A 713 -77.76 -45.41 -5.71
C ASP A 713 -78.94 -46.41 -5.57
N ARG A 714 -80.14 -45.85 -5.29
CA ARG A 714 -81.38 -46.57 -5.52
C ARG A 714 -81.88 -46.28 -6.93
N HIS A 715 -81.62 -47.19 -7.86
CA HIS A 715 -82.33 -47.27 -9.12
C HIS A 715 -83.60 -48.05 -8.91
N SER A 716 -84.74 -47.47 -9.19
CA SER A 716 -85.97 -48.17 -9.53
C SER A 716 -86.13 -48.30 -11.07
N ARG A 717 -86.26 -49.51 -11.49
CA ARG A 717 -86.68 -49.88 -12.86
C ARG A 717 -88.02 -49.27 -13.22
N ASN A 718 -88.20 -48.87 -14.44
CA ASN A 718 -89.41 -49.24 -15.17
C ASN A 718 -89.13 -49.41 -16.65
N ASP A 719 -89.50 -50.65 -17.12
CA ASP A 719 -89.71 -51.03 -18.49
C ASP A 719 -90.87 -50.26 -19.12
N ASN A 720 -90.88 -49.99 -20.36
CA ASN A 720 -91.69 -50.59 -21.45
C ASN A 720 -91.75 -49.73 -22.74
N ASN A 721 -91.54 -50.43 -23.80
CA ASN A 721 -92.23 -50.46 -25.09
C ASN A 721 -92.30 -49.22 -26.01
N GLN A 722 -91.77 -49.27 -27.09
CA GLN A 722 -92.06 -49.54 -28.50
C GLN A 722 -90.98 -48.88 -29.39
#